data_1dd5e94b48c7f556dfa1598d9aabb0cf
#
_entry.id   1dd5e94b48c7f556dfa1598d9aabb0cf
#
_cell.length_a   1.000
_cell.length_b   1.000
_cell.length_c   1.000
_cell.angle_alpha   90.00
_cell.angle_beta   90.00
_cell.angle_gamma   90.00
#
_symmetry.space_group_name_H-M   'P 1'
#
loop_
_entity.id
_entity.type
_entity.pdbx_description
1 polymer ?
#
loop_
_entity_poly.entity_id
_entity_poly.type
_entity_poly.pdbx_seq_one_letter_code
_entity_poly.pdbx_strand_id
1 'polypeptide(L)'
;MSDSNITVPVPPESLHSDLSRRSPVSNLREKILAIRNSLRPGQQQMADWQSGPLAISAVPGAGKSTGMAAAAAIAIARQYERSSHRRHLVVVTFTRSAAANIKAKIRKFLRDDLSLPQMGFFVYTLHGLALNIASRHSDLSGLQLENVTLITPTQSHRFIRTAIEQWIANNSGIYLRLLEGHQFDGEETERLRRQSVLRTEVLPELANTVIHEAKSSGISPELLREWSKQTTDEYAILSVAAGLYEQYQNLMRSRDFIDYDDMILAALRVLENDSARRIEQNQVFAVFEDEAQDSSPLQTQLLEILASDGGDERDGGDEGDEGDGGDEGDNSSLLTPNSSLLTPNSSLPSTDAIHRVSPHSSLNLVRVGDPNQAINSTFTPADPIYFRQFCEECDRIKRLATMDQAGRSTRIIIEAANFALKWINNQWLATTNNKQQISDNRQVPFRLQTIRPVEVGDPQTNANPAPVGRGLELYTPRDIHHTVELLSQRVIELFGEDPTQNSAAILVRENRQGRWLAESLTPVCKEHNIILYDVGERDRRSHVPQEILALLQFCDRPHSPDYLKAALEALVQRQLIPTQDLNALASLPEEFLYPGPLAESQTETVQKAARLCRSLLRARLELPLYQLISFLALTLNYDQAELATADKLAERVNQQIAGNSSMGGMLSALSEIVSSERFEPVETEDSEERYTRRGQLTIITMHKAKGLDWDYVFLPFLHENLIPGRFWVPPQSQFLGDFTLSEVARAQIRAALHGESTIPDVTQAWEQAKHLKISEEYRLLYVAMTRAKRLVWMSAAQKAPFTWSKPDNLQEQAPCPVFPALKRQFPECVMNLAVMTKQA
;
A
#
# COMPACT_ATOMS: atom_id res chain seq x y z
N MET A 1 27.89 -51.66 78.70
CA MET A 1 26.70 -51.49 79.59
C MET A 1 25.93 -50.31 79.12
N SER A 2 25.00 -50.66 78.66
CA SER A 2 23.50 -50.65 78.49
C SER A 2 23.09 -49.81 77.24
N ASP A 3 22.45 -50.61 76.39
CA ASP A 3 21.66 -50.20 75.24
C ASP A 3 20.49 -49.25 75.62
N SER A 4 20.25 -48.35 74.77
CA SER A 4 18.95 -47.61 74.70
C SER A 4 18.48 -47.54 73.29
N ASN A 5 17.51 -48.34 72.92
CA ASN A 5 16.69 -48.34 71.73
C ASN A 5 16.05 -46.95 71.47
N ILE A 6 16.26 -46.38 70.31
CA ILE A 6 15.43 -45.27 69.83
C ILE A 6 14.56 -45.86 68.71
N THR A 7 13.29 -46.00 69.00
CA THR A 7 12.22 -46.29 68.04
C THR A 7 11.94 -45.06 67.18
N VAL A 8 12.11 -45.18 65.87
CA VAL A 8 11.73 -44.15 64.86
C VAL A 8 10.24 -44.33 64.58
N PRO A 9 9.42 -43.26 64.66
CA PRO A 9 8.02 -43.36 64.25
C PRO A 9 7.88 -43.33 62.74
N VAL A 10 7.08 -44.27 62.20
CA VAL A 10 6.64 -44.33 60.79
C VAL A 10 5.64 -43.17 60.53
N PRO A 11 5.80 -42.39 59.44
CA PRO A 11 4.80 -41.37 59.10
C PRO A 11 3.57 -42.02 58.48
N PRO A 12 2.39 -41.39 58.64
CA PRO A 12 1.14 -41.91 58.05
C PRO A 12 1.13 -41.82 56.54
N GLU A 13 0.52 -42.79 55.89
CA GLU A 13 0.26 -42.87 54.44
C GLU A 13 -0.41 -41.57 53.98
N SER A 14 0.33 -40.81 53.17
CA SER A 14 -0.19 -39.64 52.47
C SER A 14 -1.09 -40.07 51.34
N LEU A 15 -2.30 -39.55 51.36
CA LEU A 15 -3.27 -39.49 50.29
C LEU A 15 -2.57 -39.25 48.93
N HIS A 16 -2.64 -40.22 48.04
CA HIS A 16 -2.39 -40.03 46.62
C HIS A 16 -3.43 -39.02 46.07
N SER A 17 -3.06 -37.76 45.98
CA SER A 17 -3.73 -36.84 45.11
C SER A 17 -3.39 -37.24 43.65
N ASP A 18 -4.37 -37.67 42.94
CA ASP A 18 -4.38 -37.83 41.48
C ASP A 18 -4.05 -36.49 40.77
N LEU A 19 -2.79 -36.17 40.65
CA LEU A 19 -2.30 -35.28 39.62
C LEU A 19 -2.11 -36.14 38.36
N SER A 20 -3.22 -36.36 37.65
CA SER A 20 -3.23 -36.89 36.31
C SER A 20 -2.26 -36.04 35.47
N ARG A 21 -1.13 -36.66 35.06
CA ARG A 21 -0.26 -36.15 34.00
C ARG A 21 -1.11 -36.05 32.73
N ARG A 22 -1.76 -34.87 32.51
CA ARG A 22 -2.39 -34.55 31.23
C ARG A 22 -1.31 -34.68 30.17
N SER A 23 -1.56 -35.43 29.12
CA SER A 23 -0.63 -35.59 28.02
C SER A 23 -0.33 -34.21 27.40
N PRO A 24 0.87 -33.94 26.87
CA PRO A 24 1.21 -32.68 26.23
C PRO A 24 0.20 -32.26 25.14
N VAL A 25 -0.42 -33.24 24.49
CA VAL A 25 -1.45 -33.07 23.45
C VAL A 25 -2.77 -32.52 24.02
N SER A 26 -3.20 -32.94 25.20
CA SER A 26 -4.42 -32.41 25.85
C SER A 26 -4.28 -30.95 26.21
N ASN A 27 -3.07 -30.53 26.63
CA ASN A 27 -2.77 -29.16 26.98
C ASN A 27 -2.77 -28.22 25.75
N LEU A 28 -2.27 -28.64 24.56
CA LEU A 28 -2.26 -27.83 23.34
C LEU A 28 -3.68 -27.58 22.81
N ARG A 29 -4.55 -28.60 22.83
CA ARG A 29 -5.96 -28.43 22.42
C ARG A 29 -6.72 -27.47 23.32
N GLU A 30 -6.49 -27.49 24.64
CA GLU A 30 -7.09 -26.54 25.59
C GLU A 30 -6.63 -25.10 25.27
N LYS A 31 -5.35 -24.90 24.94
CA LYS A 31 -4.81 -23.59 24.56
C LYS A 31 -5.37 -23.08 23.23
N ILE A 32 -5.51 -23.94 22.22
CA ILE A 32 -6.16 -23.61 20.95
C ILE A 32 -7.61 -23.16 21.20
N LEU A 33 -8.38 -23.86 22.03
CA LEU A 33 -9.74 -23.50 22.40
C LEU A 33 -9.79 -22.17 23.15
N ALA A 34 -8.84 -21.88 24.02
CA ALA A 34 -8.75 -20.62 24.74
C ALA A 34 -8.56 -19.44 23.77
N ILE A 35 -7.64 -19.55 22.80
CA ILE A 35 -7.45 -18.52 21.76
C ILE A 35 -8.75 -18.38 20.96
N ARG A 36 -9.32 -19.46 20.46
CA ARG A 36 -10.56 -19.45 19.69
C ARG A 36 -11.69 -18.72 20.43
N ASN A 37 -11.87 -19.01 21.71
CA ASN A 37 -12.93 -18.41 22.55
C ASN A 37 -12.67 -16.92 22.85
N SER A 38 -11.45 -16.44 22.72
CA SER A 38 -11.12 -15.01 22.81
C SER A 38 -11.44 -14.22 21.53
N LEU A 39 -11.91 -14.88 20.48
CA LEU A 39 -12.20 -14.29 19.18
C LEU A 39 -13.71 -14.04 19.01
N ARG A 40 -14.05 -13.05 18.19
CA ARG A 40 -15.43 -12.78 17.76
C ARG A 40 -15.93 -13.87 16.80
N PRO A 41 -17.26 -14.04 16.63
CA PRO A 41 -17.82 -15.14 15.83
C PRO A 41 -17.21 -15.28 14.42
N GLY A 42 -17.07 -14.19 13.67
CA GLY A 42 -16.45 -14.24 12.34
C GLY A 42 -14.97 -14.57 12.36
N GLN A 43 -14.22 -14.13 13.39
CA GLN A 43 -12.83 -14.50 13.60
C GLN A 43 -12.70 -15.98 14.00
N GLN A 44 -13.66 -16.51 14.78
CA GLN A 44 -13.72 -17.93 15.15
C GLN A 44 -13.87 -18.81 13.92
N GLN A 45 -14.71 -18.43 12.97
CA GLN A 45 -14.88 -19.18 11.71
C GLN A 45 -13.57 -19.31 10.94
N MET A 46 -12.75 -18.23 10.92
CA MET A 46 -11.40 -18.29 10.34
C MET A 46 -10.47 -19.18 11.16
N ALA A 47 -10.50 -19.09 12.48
CA ALA A 47 -9.69 -19.94 13.37
C ALA A 47 -10.06 -21.41 13.30
N ASP A 48 -11.30 -21.73 12.93
CA ASP A 48 -11.79 -23.09 12.72
C ASP A 48 -11.36 -23.70 11.38
N TRP A 49 -10.73 -22.92 10.49
CA TRP A 49 -10.23 -23.42 9.22
C TRP A 49 -9.25 -24.60 9.40
N GLN A 50 -9.40 -25.63 8.59
CA GLN A 50 -8.53 -26.82 8.61
C GLN A 50 -7.90 -27.11 7.25
N SER A 51 -8.67 -26.96 6.18
CA SER A 51 -8.24 -27.19 4.79
C SER A 51 -9.26 -26.64 3.80
N GLY A 52 -8.87 -26.56 2.54
CA GLY A 52 -9.72 -26.09 1.45
C GLY A 52 -9.82 -24.57 1.37
N PRO A 53 -10.48 -24.03 0.33
CA PRO A 53 -10.66 -22.60 0.15
C PRO A 53 -11.57 -22.02 1.24
N LEU A 54 -11.28 -20.79 1.68
CA LEU A 54 -12.11 -20.04 2.61
C LEU A 54 -12.07 -18.55 2.26
N ALA A 55 -13.21 -17.98 1.95
CA ALA A 55 -13.37 -16.53 1.80
C ALA A 55 -13.87 -15.91 3.10
N ILE A 56 -13.26 -14.78 3.50
CA ILE A 56 -13.68 -13.99 4.65
C ILE A 56 -14.05 -12.59 4.16
N SER A 57 -15.35 -12.29 4.13
CA SER A 57 -15.86 -10.94 3.88
C SER A 57 -15.97 -10.18 5.20
N ALA A 58 -15.12 -9.17 5.40
CA ALA A 58 -14.99 -8.46 6.65
C ALA A 58 -15.39 -6.99 6.52
N VAL A 59 -16.08 -6.44 7.53
CA VAL A 59 -16.39 -5.01 7.60
C VAL A 59 -15.20 -4.21 8.20
N PRO A 60 -15.14 -2.88 8.01
CA PRO A 60 -14.14 -2.04 8.67
C PRO A 60 -14.19 -2.20 10.20
N GLY A 61 -13.03 -2.38 10.83
CA GLY A 61 -12.94 -2.50 12.29
C GLY A 61 -13.34 -3.85 12.88
N ALA A 62 -13.60 -4.88 12.05
CA ALA A 62 -13.91 -6.24 12.50
C ALA A 62 -12.70 -7.01 13.07
N GLY A 63 -11.49 -6.47 12.96
CA GLY A 63 -10.28 -7.09 13.49
C GLY A 63 -9.70 -8.18 12.58
N LYS A 64 -9.70 -7.99 11.25
CA LYS A 64 -9.14 -8.89 10.23
C LYS A 64 -7.75 -9.43 10.60
N SER A 65 -6.78 -8.53 10.80
CA SER A 65 -5.38 -8.92 11.06
C SER A 65 -5.20 -9.68 12.38
N THR A 66 -6.04 -9.43 13.40
CA THR A 66 -6.01 -10.18 14.66
C THR A 66 -6.60 -11.57 14.49
N GLY A 67 -7.75 -11.68 13.81
CA GLY A 67 -8.36 -12.95 13.47
C GLY A 67 -7.45 -13.82 12.59
N MET A 68 -6.79 -13.21 11.59
CA MET A 68 -5.84 -13.89 10.71
C MET A 68 -4.62 -14.41 11.49
N ALA A 69 -4.03 -13.60 12.35
CA ALA A 69 -2.88 -14.00 13.15
C ALA A 69 -3.21 -15.16 14.12
N ALA A 70 -4.40 -15.12 14.73
CA ALA A 70 -4.88 -16.20 15.59
C ALA A 70 -5.15 -17.48 14.79
N ALA A 71 -5.83 -17.37 13.63
CA ALA A 71 -6.08 -18.50 12.74
C ALA A 71 -4.79 -19.13 12.23
N ALA A 72 -3.80 -18.30 11.85
CA ALA A 72 -2.47 -18.74 11.44
C ALA A 72 -1.76 -19.51 12.57
N ALA A 73 -1.74 -18.96 13.79
CA ALA A 73 -1.12 -19.63 14.93
C ALA A 73 -1.79 -20.97 15.27
N ILE A 74 -3.13 -21.04 15.20
CA ILE A 74 -3.89 -22.27 15.39
C ILE A 74 -3.61 -23.28 14.27
N ALA A 75 -3.54 -22.83 13.00
CA ALA A 75 -3.22 -23.72 11.88
C ALA A 75 -1.81 -24.31 12.01
N ILE A 76 -0.83 -23.50 12.42
CA ILE A 76 0.54 -23.96 12.70
C ILE A 76 0.55 -24.97 13.85
N ALA A 77 -0.20 -24.72 14.94
CA ALA A 77 -0.29 -25.62 16.08
C ALA A 77 -0.88 -26.98 15.68
N ARG A 78 -1.94 -26.98 14.86
CA ARG A 78 -2.54 -28.22 14.32
C ARG A 78 -1.58 -28.97 13.39
N GLN A 79 -0.78 -28.24 12.60
CA GLN A 79 0.23 -28.86 11.74
C GLN A 79 1.34 -29.52 12.57
N TYR A 80 1.73 -28.90 13.69
CA TYR A 80 2.68 -29.52 14.64
C TYR A 80 2.19 -30.85 15.23
N GLU A 81 0.86 -31.00 15.42
CA GLU A 81 0.28 -32.28 15.92
C GLU A 81 0.22 -33.37 14.84
N ARG A 82 0.06 -32.99 13.55
CA ARG A 82 -0.28 -33.93 12.47
C ARG A 82 0.91 -34.49 11.71
N SER A 83 2.01 -33.74 11.58
CA SER A 83 3.03 -34.06 10.59
C SER A 83 4.45 -33.93 11.11
N SER A 84 5.29 -34.90 10.76
CA SER A 84 6.76 -34.83 10.90
C SER A 84 7.42 -33.97 9.81
N HIS A 85 6.72 -33.66 8.72
CA HIS A 85 7.21 -32.82 7.63
C HIS A 85 7.00 -31.33 7.93
N ARG A 86 8.07 -30.54 7.84
CA ARG A 86 8.06 -29.11 8.15
C ARG A 86 7.60 -28.29 6.95
N ARG A 87 6.31 -28.33 6.64
CA ARG A 87 5.69 -27.36 5.72
C ARG A 87 5.40 -26.04 6.45
N HIS A 88 5.39 -24.93 5.73
CA HIS A 88 5.20 -23.60 6.29
C HIS A 88 3.84 -23.01 5.88
N LEU A 89 3.26 -22.19 6.75
CA LEU A 89 2.19 -21.28 6.39
C LEU A 89 2.79 -20.06 5.70
N VAL A 90 2.27 -19.66 4.55
CA VAL A 90 2.61 -18.40 3.88
C VAL A 90 1.49 -17.40 4.12
N VAL A 91 1.80 -16.26 4.72
CA VAL A 91 0.87 -15.14 4.88
C VAL A 91 1.33 -14.01 3.97
N VAL A 92 0.42 -13.47 3.18
CA VAL A 92 0.70 -12.35 2.28
C VAL A 92 -0.19 -11.17 2.58
N THR A 93 0.37 -9.98 2.42
CA THR A 93 -0.32 -8.71 2.61
C THR A 93 0.22 -7.65 1.65
N PHE A 94 -0.44 -6.50 1.59
CA PHE A 94 -0.10 -5.45 0.62
C PHE A 94 1.11 -4.60 1.02
N THR A 95 1.28 -4.27 2.33
CA THR A 95 2.34 -3.38 2.80
C THR A 95 3.35 -4.07 3.72
N ARG A 96 4.58 -3.55 3.77
CA ARG A 96 5.63 -4.04 4.68
C ARG A 96 5.24 -3.89 6.15
N SER A 97 4.60 -2.77 6.51
CA SER A 97 4.11 -2.51 7.87
C SER A 97 3.02 -3.50 8.30
N ALA A 98 2.06 -3.80 7.41
CA ALA A 98 1.05 -4.83 7.67
C ALA A 98 1.70 -6.22 7.86
N ALA A 99 2.72 -6.56 7.05
CA ALA A 99 3.46 -7.80 7.18
C ALA A 99 4.17 -7.91 8.54
N ALA A 100 4.84 -6.84 8.98
CA ALA A 100 5.51 -6.77 10.28
C ALA A 100 4.50 -6.92 11.43
N ASN A 101 3.38 -6.22 11.37
CA ASN A 101 2.31 -6.27 12.38
C ASN A 101 1.70 -7.68 12.50
N ILE A 102 1.35 -8.32 11.37
CA ILE A 102 0.81 -9.68 11.36
C ILE A 102 1.86 -10.67 11.91
N LYS A 103 3.12 -10.56 11.47
CA LYS A 103 4.24 -11.39 11.94
C LYS A 103 4.43 -11.29 13.46
N ALA A 104 4.40 -10.06 14.01
CA ALA A 104 4.50 -9.83 15.44
C ALA A 104 3.34 -10.47 16.22
N LYS A 105 2.11 -10.34 15.73
CA LYS A 105 0.92 -10.96 16.34
C LYS A 105 0.97 -12.49 16.29
N ILE A 106 1.37 -13.10 15.16
CA ILE A 106 1.51 -14.56 15.06
C ILE A 106 2.55 -15.06 16.07
N ARG A 107 3.73 -14.40 16.14
CA ARG A 107 4.77 -14.74 17.11
C ARG A 107 4.28 -14.64 18.55
N LYS A 108 3.48 -13.60 18.85
CA LYS A 108 2.88 -13.45 20.17
C LYS A 108 1.96 -14.63 20.52
N PHE A 109 1.02 -14.98 19.65
CA PHE A 109 0.12 -16.12 19.89
C PHE A 109 0.89 -17.45 20.03
N LEU A 110 1.90 -17.69 19.21
CA LEU A 110 2.72 -18.91 19.30
C LEU A 110 3.48 -18.98 20.63
N ARG A 111 4.13 -17.88 21.03
CA ARG A 111 4.96 -17.85 22.23
C ARG A 111 4.14 -17.79 23.50
N ASP A 112 3.23 -16.78 23.61
CA ASP A 112 2.59 -16.44 24.87
C ASP A 112 1.38 -17.33 25.18
N ASP A 113 0.58 -17.67 24.14
CA ASP A 113 -0.64 -18.43 24.33
C ASP A 113 -0.45 -19.93 24.11
N LEU A 114 0.28 -20.32 23.05
CA LEU A 114 0.46 -21.73 22.69
C LEU A 114 1.73 -22.36 23.29
N SER A 115 2.71 -21.54 23.71
CA SER A 115 4.03 -22.00 24.17
C SER A 115 4.77 -22.83 23.11
N LEU A 116 4.64 -22.45 21.83
CA LEU A 116 5.28 -23.08 20.68
C LEU A 116 6.44 -22.22 20.16
N PRO A 117 7.39 -22.83 19.42
CA PRO A 117 8.45 -22.09 18.72
C PRO A 117 7.85 -21.09 17.73
N GLN A 118 8.49 -19.91 17.60
CA GLN A 118 8.05 -18.84 16.70
C GLN A 118 8.48 -19.11 15.23
N MET A 119 8.19 -20.28 14.72
CA MET A 119 8.57 -20.80 13.39
C MET A 119 7.41 -21.54 12.72
N GLY A 120 7.61 -22.00 11.50
CA GLY A 120 6.58 -22.72 10.73
C GLY A 120 5.73 -21.78 9.87
N PHE A 121 6.14 -20.51 9.70
CA PHE A 121 5.45 -19.57 8.85
C PHE A 121 6.37 -18.49 8.26
N PHE A 122 5.95 -17.94 7.13
CA PHE A 122 6.53 -16.75 6.52
C PHE A 122 5.46 -15.70 6.31
N VAL A 123 5.85 -14.43 6.46
CA VAL A 123 4.95 -13.29 6.15
C VAL A 123 5.67 -12.41 5.14
N TYR A 124 5.05 -12.20 3.98
CA TYR A 124 5.59 -11.46 2.86
C TYR A 124 4.63 -10.38 2.37
N THR A 125 5.16 -9.38 1.67
CA THR A 125 4.37 -8.68 0.67
C THR A 125 4.29 -9.53 -0.60
N LEU A 126 3.25 -9.34 -1.43
CA LEU A 126 3.09 -10.11 -2.67
C LEU A 126 4.33 -10.06 -3.57
N HIS A 127 4.89 -8.87 -3.80
CA HIS A 127 6.13 -8.71 -4.57
C HIS A 127 7.35 -9.34 -3.87
N GLY A 128 7.42 -9.28 -2.54
CA GLY A 128 8.48 -9.94 -1.77
C GLY A 128 8.43 -11.48 -1.89
N LEU A 129 7.24 -12.07 -1.91
CA LEU A 129 7.05 -13.50 -2.17
C LEU A 129 7.50 -13.87 -3.59
N ALA A 130 7.05 -13.11 -4.58
CA ALA A 130 7.41 -13.34 -5.98
C ALA A 130 8.93 -13.26 -6.21
N LEU A 131 9.58 -12.22 -5.67
CA LEU A 131 11.04 -12.07 -5.75
C LEU A 131 11.76 -13.23 -5.06
N ASN A 132 11.26 -13.72 -3.93
CA ASN A 132 11.85 -14.85 -3.22
C ASN A 132 11.80 -16.15 -4.06
N ILE A 133 10.67 -16.42 -4.74
CA ILE A 133 10.54 -17.58 -5.65
C ILE A 133 11.48 -17.40 -6.85
N ALA A 134 11.46 -16.24 -7.53
CA ALA A 134 12.31 -15.96 -8.68
C ALA A 134 13.82 -16.07 -8.34
N SER A 135 14.20 -15.66 -7.11
CA SER A 135 15.59 -15.71 -6.65
C SER A 135 16.08 -17.12 -6.36
N ARG A 136 15.21 -18.02 -5.88
CA ARG A 136 15.57 -19.42 -5.62
C ARG A 136 15.73 -20.23 -6.89
N HIS A 137 15.10 -19.82 -7.98
CA HIS A 137 15.10 -20.46 -9.29
C HIS A 137 15.54 -19.48 -10.37
N SER A 138 16.72 -18.87 -10.20
CA SER A 138 17.21 -17.79 -11.05
C SER A 138 17.33 -18.18 -12.53
N ASP A 139 17.69 -19.43 -12.79
CA ASP A 139 17.79 -20.04 -14.13
C ASP A 139 16.44 -20.16 -14.87
N LEU A 140 15.34 -20.35 -14.13
CA LEU A 140 13.98 -20.48 -14.67
C LEU A 140 13.24 -19.13 -14.69
N SER A 141 13.61 -18.20 -13.81
CA SER A 141 12.95 -16.90 -13.67
C SER A 141 13.08 -16.00 -14.90
N GLY A 142 14.12 -16.23 -15.73
CA GLY A 142 14.49 -15.36 -16.82
C GLY A 142 15.09 -14.01 -16.39
N LEU A 143 15.42 -13.87 -15.10
CA LEU A 143 16.06 -12.69 -14.51
C LEU A 143 17.50 -13.02 -14.13
N GLN A 144 18.46 -12.26 -14.69
CA GLN A 144 19.84 -12.30 -14.24
C GLN A 144 19.99 -11.42 -13.00
N LEU A 145 19.57 -11.93 -11.82
CA LEU A 145 19.43 -11.17 -10.57
C LEU A 145 20.69 -10.42 -10.13
N GLU A 146 21.89 -10.84 -10.59
CA GLU A 146 23.15 -10.16 -10.32
C GLU A 146 23.29 -8.82 -11.08
N ASN A 147 22.63 -8.68 -12.23
CA ASN A 147 22.73 -7.52 -13.13
C ASN A 147 21.45 -6.69 -13.23
N VAL A 148 20.32 -7.24 -12.78
CA VAL A 148 19.01 -6.61 -12.92
C VAL A 148 18.83 -5.49 -11.91
N THR A 149 18.38 -4.33 -12.39
CA THR A 149 18.04 -3.17 -11.57
C THR A 149 16.51 -2.97 -11.52
N LEU A 150 15.96 -2.98 -10.31
CA LEU A 150 14.55 -2.62 -10.09
C LEU A 150 14.38 -1.12 -10.26
N ILE A 151 13.52 -0.71 -11.19
CA ILE A 151 13.23 0.70 -11.40
C ILE A 151 12.09 1.18 -10.49
N THR A 152 12.23 2.44 -10.06
CA THR A 152 11.18 3.13 -9.31
C THR A 152 10.10 3.68 -10.24
N PRO A 153 8.88 3.99 -9.75
CA PRO A 153 7.85 4.63 -10.57
C PRO A 153 8.31 5.92 -11.27
N THR A 154 9.15 6.72 -10.60
CA THR A 154 9.72 7.95 -11.20
C THR A 154 10.63 7.64 -12.38
N GLN A 155 11.43 6.58 -12.30
CA GLN A 155 12.27 6.14 -13.41
C GLN A 155 11.42 5.56 -14.55
N SER A 156 10.37 4.80 -14.24
CA SER A 156 9.42 4.28 -15.22
C SER A 156 8.86 5.40 -16.10
N HIS A 157 8.47 6.54 -15.53
CA HIS A 157 8.00 7.69 -16.31
C HIS A 157 9.03 8.24 -17.32
N ARG A 158 10.33 8.20 -16.99
CA ARG A 158 11.38 8.61 -17.96
C ARG A 158 11.46 7.62 -19.14
N PHE A 159 11.38 6.31 -18.84
CA PHE A 159 11.37 5.27 -19.88
C PHE A 159 10.12 5.33 -20.75
N ILE A 160 8.96 5.58 -20.17
CA ILE A 160 7.71 5.78 -20.93
C ILE A 160 7.87 6.94 -21.90
N ARG A 161 8.43 8.09 -21.49
CA ARG A 161 8.68 9.22 -22.41
C ARG A 161 9.62 8.83 -23.55
N THR A 162 10.69 8.10 -23.28
CA THR A 162 11.62 7.63 -24.31
C THR A 162 10.93 6.65 -25.27
N ALA A 163 10.14 5.73 -24.76
CA ALA A 163 9.36 4.78 -25.55
C ALA A 163 8.34 5.49 -26.46
N ILE A 164 7.71 6.56 -25.96
CA ILE A 164 6.78 7.38 -26.77
C ILE A 164 7.50 8.02 -27.96
N GLU A 165 8.67 8.63 -27.76
CA GLU A 165 9.42 9.26 -28.86
C GLU A 165 9.86 8.22 -29.90
N GLN A 166 10.28 7.04 -29.48
CA GLN A 166 10.59 5.93 -30.38
C GLN A 166 9.35 5.43 -31.14
N TRP A 167 8.22 5.31 -30.43
CA TRP A 167 6.96 4.91 -31.04
C TRP A 167 6.48 5.93 -32.09
N ILE A 168 6.54 7.23 -31.78
CA ILE A 168 6.17 8.32 -32.73
C ILE A 168 7.02 8.25 -33.98
N ALA A 169 8.34 8.05 -33.85
CA ALA A 169 9.25 7.95 -34.99
C ALA A 169 8.89 6.80 -35.93
N ASN A 170 8.44 5.65 -35.35
CA ASN A 170 8.10 4.45 -36.11
C ASN A 170 6.64 4.41 -36.64
N ASN A 171 5.74 5.24 -36.09
CA ASN A 171 4.30 5.22 -36.34
C ASN A 171 3.74 6.59 -36.74
N SER A 172 4.45 7.32 -37.61
CA SER A 172 4.12 8.70 -37.99
C SER A 172 2.68 8.86 -38.53
N GLY A 173 2.15 7.89 -39.27
CA GLY A 173 0.79 7.97 -39.82
C GLY A 173 -0.31 7.85 -38.76
N ILE A 174 -0.12 7.01 -37.72
CA ILE A 174 -1.07 6.90 -36.60
C ILE A 174 -0.97 8.14 -35.75
N TYR A 175 0.24 8.64 -35.48
CA TYR A 175 0.48 9.85 -34.74
C TYR A 175 -0.16 11.08 -35.40
N LEU A 176 -0.12 11.18 -36.75
CA LEU A 176 -0.78 12.27 -37.46
C LEU A 176 -2.31 12.25 -37.30
N ARG A 177 -2.92 11.07 -37.31
CA ARG A 177 -4.37 10.95 -37.05
C ARG A 177 -4.75 11.41 -35.64
N LEU A 178 -3.95 11.08 -34.63
CA LEU A 178 -4.15 11.59 -33.26
C LEU A 178 -3.95 13.10 -33.19
N LEU A 179 -2.99 13.65 -33.93
CA LEU A 179 -2.70 15.08 -33.96
C LEU A 179 -3.83 15.88 -34.64
N GLU A 180 -4.37 15.38 -35.74
CA GLU A 180 -5.50 15.99 -36.42
C GLU A 180 -6.77 15.96 -35.59
N GLY A 181 -7.08 14.82 -34.95
CA GLY A 181 -8.24 14.69 -34.07
C GLY A 181 -9.51 15.29 -34.68
N HIS A 182 -10.39 15.81 -33.82
CA HIS A 182 -11.60 16.52 -34.28
C HIS A 182 -11.30 18.02 -34.53
N GLN A 183 -11.97 18.57 -35.58
CA GLN A 183 -12.01 20.02 -35.88
C GLN A 183 -10.64 20.71 -36.01
N PHE A 184 -9.67 20.03 -36.68
CA PHE A 184 -8.39 20.66 -36.96
C PHE A 184 -8.53 21.65 -38.13
N ASP A 185 -8.17 22.89 -37.89
CA ASP A 185 -8.28 24.03 -38.86
C ASP A 185 -7.01 24.22 -39.69
N GLY A 186 -5.92 23.46 -39.41
CA GLY A 186 -4.64 23.54 -40.09
C GLY A 186 -3.71 24.66 -39.59
N GLU A 187 -4.08 25.42 -38.51
CA GLU A 187 -3.21 26.41 -37.92
C GLU A 187 -1.95 25.79 -37.27
N GLU A 188 -0.78 26.34 -37.57
CA GLU A 188 0.52 25.86 -37.05
C GLU A 188 0.62 26.00 -35.52
N THR A 189 0.09 27.08 -34.95
CA THR A 189 0.04 27.30 -33.49
C THR A 189 -0.77 26.20 -32.77
N GLU A 190 -1.94 25.89 -33.31
CA GLU A 190 -2.78 24.83 -32.79
C GLU A 190 -2.14 23.44 -32.97
N ARG A 191 -1.47 23.21 -34.10
CA ARG A 191 -0.70 22.00 -34.35
C ARG A 191 0.40 21.78 -33.31
N LEU A 192 1.19 22.81 -33.02
CA LEU A 192 2.25 22.77 -32.01
C LEU A 192 1.68 22.54 -30.59
N ARG A 193 0.55 23.18 -30.27
CA ARG A 193 -0.15 22.96 -29.01
C ARG A 193 -0.60 21.49 -28.86
N ARG A 194 -1.30 20.94 -29.84
CA ARG A 194 -1.75 19.54 -29.82
C ARG A 194 -0.57 18.56 -29.77
N GLN A 195 0.50 18.85 -30.49
CA GLN A 195 1.73 18.07 -30.47
C GLN A 195 2.36 18.04 -29.06
N SER A 196 2.40 19.17 -28.39
CA SER A 196 2.87 19.25 -27.00
C SER A 196 1.98 18.41 -26.07
N VAL A 197 0.65 18.59 -26.13
CA VAL A 197 -0.31 17.87 -25.28
C VAL A 197 -0.22 16.34 -25.50
N LEU A 198 -0.15 15.87 -26.75
CA LEU A 198 0.01 14.44 -27.04
C LEU A 198 1.28 13.87 -26.41
N ARG A 199 2.42 14.56 -26.53
CA ARG A 199 3.73 14.06 -26.05
C ARG A 199 3.90 14.14 -24.54
N THR A 200 3.32 15.17 -23.90
CA THR A 200 3.58 15.43 -22.47
C THR A 200 2.48 14.93 -21.55
N GLU A 201 1.25 14.75 -22.06
CA GLU A 201 0.09 14.39 -21.24
C GLU A 201 -0.60 13.11 -21.75
N VAL A 202 -1.16 13.11 -22.94
CA VAL A 202 -2.07 12.05 -23.42
C VAL A 202 -1.37 10.70 -23.61
N LEU A 203 -0.29 10.64 -24.40
CA LEU A 203 0.43 9.38 -24.65
C LEU A 203 1.14 8.85 -23.41
N PRO A 204 1.77 9.69 -22.54
CA PRO A 204 2.31 9.22 -21.26
C PRO A 204 1.25 8.64 -20.33
N GLU A 205 0.07 9.25 -20.25
CA GLU A 205 -1.01 8.75 -19.42
C GLU A 205 -1.57 7.43 -19.95
N LEU A 206 -1.81 7.33 -21.27
CA LEU A 206 -2.22 6.10 -21.93
C LEU A 206 -1.21 4.98 -21.70
N ALA A 207 0.08 5.23 -21.98
CA ALA A 207 1.13 4.25 -21.81
C ALA A 207 1.24 3.76 -20.36
N ASN A 208 1.27 4.69 -19.40
CA ASN A 208 1.37 4.35 -17.98
C ASN A 208 0.18 3.48 -17.55
N THR A 209 -1.04 3.87 -17.90
CA THR A 209 -2.27 3.16 -17.54
C THR A 209 -2.28 1.75 -18.12
N VAL A 210 -2.01 1.63 -19.42
CA VAL A 210 -2.13 0.34 -20.13
C VAL A 210 -0.98 -0.60 -19.77
N ILE A 211 0.26 -0.10 -19.64
CA ILE A 211 1.40 -0.94 -19.25
C ILE A 211 1.12 -1.59 -17.89
N HIS A 212 0.67 -0.81 -16.90
CA HIS A 212 0.35 -1.36 -15.59
C HIS A 212 -0.82 -2.33 -15.63
N GLU A 213 -1.92 -1.98 -16.30
CA GLU A 213 -3.11 -2.83 -16.38
C GLU A 213 -2.82 -4.15 -17.12
N ALA A 214 -2.12 -4.07 -18.26
CA ALA A 214 -1.79 -5.24 -19.08
C ALA A 214 -0.76 -6.14 -18.40
N LYS A 215 0.36 -5.59 -17.89
CA LYS A 215 1.42 -6.40 -17.24
C LYS A 215 0.91 -7.15 -16.04
N SER A 216 0.20 -6.47 -15.17
CA SER A 216 -0.33 -7.08 -13.93
C SER A 216 -1.48 -8.07 -14.17
N SER A 217 -1.97 -8.12 -15.40
CA SER A 217 -2.97 -9.08 -15.87
C SER A 217 -2.40 -10.15 -16.81
N GLY A 218 -1.09 -10.13 -17.08
CA GLY A 218 -0.44 -11.10 -17.96
C GLY A 218 -0.74 -10.91 -19.46
N ILE A 219 -1.18 -9.71 -19.85
CA ILE A 219 -1.55 -9.41 -21.24
C ILE A 219 -0.32 -8.93 -21.99
N SER A 220 -0.05 -9.55 -23.15
CA SER A 220 1.04 -9.14 -24.03
C SER A 220 0.62 -8.01 -24.99
N PRO A 221 1.59 -7.26 -25.57
CA PRO A 221 1.30 -6.31 -26.63
C PRO A 221 0.61 -6.93 -27.86
N GLU A 222 0.91 -8.19 -28.17
CA GLU A 222 0.31 -8.94 -29.28
C GLU A 222 -1.18 -9.16 -29.04
N LEU A 223 -1.54 -9.60 -27.82
CA LEU A 223 -2.94 -9.82 -27.45
C LEU A 223 -3.75 -8.51 -27.45
N LEU A 224 -3.15 -7.40 -26.99
CA LEU A 224 -3.78 -6.08 -27.09
C LEU A 224 -4.05 -5.69 -28.56
N ARG A 225 -3.15 -6.02 -29.49
CA ARG A 225 -3.40 -5.79 -30.92
C ARG A 225 -4.53 -6.66 -31.46
N GLU A 226 -4.67 -7.89 -30.97
CA GLU A 226 -5.78 -8.76 -31.35
C GLU A 226 -7.11 -8.20 -30.86
N TRP A 227 -7.16 -7.76 -29.62
CA TRP A 227 -8.34 -7.10 -29.06
C TRP A 227 -8.69 -5.79 -29.79
N SER A 228 -7.68 -5.03 -30.23
CA SER A 228 -7.89 -3.82 -31.03
C SER A 228 -8.60 -4.07 -32.36
N LYS A 229 -8.49 -5.28 -32.92
CA LYS A 229 -9.23 -5.66 -34.14
C LYS A 229 -10.73 -5.86 -33.90
N GLN A 230 -11.12 -6.04 -32.62
CA GLN A 230 -12.51 -6.22 -32.20
C GLN A 230 -13.17 -4.89 -31.79
N THR A 231 -12.39 -3.81 -31.68
CA THR A 231 -12.88 -2.46 -31.38
C THR A 231 -13.12 -1.66 -32.66
N THR A 232 -14.08 -0.73 -32.61
CA THR A 232 -14.46 0.13 -33.75
C THR A 232 -14.13 1.60 -33.47
N ASP A 233 -13.06 1.88 -32.73
CA ASP A 233 -12.66 3.25 -32.41
C ASP A 233 -11.81 3.89 -33.52
N GLU A 234 -11.97 5.19 -33.71
CA GLU A 234 -11.31 6.00 -34.75
C GLU A 234 -9.79 6.04 -34.59
N TYR A 235 -9.28 5.96 -33.35
CA TYR A 235 -7.86 6.10 -33.05
C TYR A 235 -7.12 4.78 -32.89
N ALA A 236 -7.82 3.65 -32.94
CA ALA A 236 -7.28 2.32 -32.66
C ALA A 236 -6.52 2.29 -31.31
N ILE A 237 -7.20 2.75 -30.24
CA ILE A 237 -6.63 3.06 -28.92
C ILE A 237 -5.81 1.90 -28.36
N LEU A 238 -6.35 0.67 -28.38
CA LEU A 238 -5.63 -0.50 -27.91
C LEU A 238 -4.40 -0.83 -28.75
N SER A 239 -4.42 -0.55 -30.08
CA SER A 239 -3.26 -0.75 -30.97
C SER A 239 -2.15 0.27 -30.68
N VAL A 240 -2.51 1.55 -30.43
CA VAL A 240 -1.56 2.58 -29.98
C VAL A 240 -0.94 2.18 -28.65
N ALA A 241 -1.76 1.78 -27.70
CA ALA A 241 -1.33 1.34 -26.37
C ALA A 241 -0.39 0.12 -26.44
N ALA A 242 -0.72 -0.88 -27.27
CA ALA A 242 0.13 -2.04 -27.51
C ALA A 242 1.50 -1.66 -28.08
N GLY A 243 1.54 -0.72 -29.03
CA GLY A 243 2.80 -0.22 -29.58
C GLY A 243 3.66 0.52 -28.57
N LEU A 244 3.06 1.35 -27.72
CA LEU A 244 3.76 2.03 -26.60
C LEU A 244 4.29 1.03 -25.57
N TYR A 245 3.51 0.03 -25.22
CA TYR A 245 3.89 -1.04 -24.30
C TYR A 245 5.07 -1.88 -24.85
N GLU A 246 5.04 -2.25 -26.11
CA GLU A 246 6.13 -2.97 -26.76
C GLU A 246 7.45 -2.17 -26.73
N GLN A 247 7.42 -0.87 -27.08
CA GLN A 247 8.60 -0.02 -27.02
C GLN A 247 9.14 0.10 -25.59
N TYR A 248 8.26 0.21 -24.59
CA TYR A 248 8.66 0.22 -23.18
C TYR A 248 9.34 -1.08 -22.77
N GLN A 249 8.75 -2.24 -23.11
CA GLN A 249 9.35 -3.56 -22.80
C GLN A 249 10.72 -3.75 -23.46
N ASN A 250 10.86 -3.34 -24.74
CA ASN A 250 12.12 -3.43 -25.47
C ASN A 250 13.20 -2.58 -24.82
N LEU A 251 12.84 -1.37 -24.38
CA LEU A 251 13.74 -0.45 -23.69
C LEU A 251 14.18 -1.00 -22.32
N MET A 252 13.26 -1.60 -21.56
CA MET A 252 13.54 -2.23 -20.26
C MET A 252 14.50 -3.42 -20.43
N ARG A 253 14.19 -4.34 -21.37
CA ARG A 253 15.04 -5.51 -21.66
C ARG A 253 16.44 -5.13 -22.14
N SER A 254 16.57 -4.10 -22.97
CA SER A 254 17.89 -3.67 -23.51
C SER A 254 18.84 -3.10 -22.44
N ARG A 255 18.34 -2.83 -21.22
CA ARG A 255 19.09 -2.24 -20.13
C ARG A 255 19.09 -3.07 -18.85
N ASP A 256 18.61 -4.31 -18.91
CA ASP A 256 18.44 -5.21 -17.78
C ASP A 256 17.65 -4.58 -16.59
N PHE A 257 16.58 -3.83 -16.93
CA PHE A 257 15.70 -3.22 -15.94
C PHE A 257 14.41 -4.02 -15.78
N ILE A 258 13.91 -4.08 -14.54
CA ILE A 258 12.61 -4.66 -14.20
C ILE A 258 11.78 -3.69 -13.36
N ASP A 259 10.46 -3.81 -13.46
CA ASP A 259 9.51 -3.17 -12.56
C ASP A 259 8.87 -4.20 -11.60
N TYR A 260 7.94 -3.75 -10.77
CA TYR A 260 7.28 -4.62 -9.80
C TYR A 260 6.44 -5.74 -10.43
N ASP A 261 5.81 -5.48 -11.58
CA ASP A 261 5.01 -6.49 -12.29
C ASP A 261 5.91 -7.59 -12.88
N ASP A 262 7.13 -7.24 -13.32
CA ASP A 262 8.12 -8.22 -13.80
C ASP A 262 8.52 -9.23 -12.72
N MET A 263 8.51 -8.87 -11.44
CA MET A 263 8.77 -9.80 -10.34
C MET A 263 7.70 -10.89 -10.25
N ILE A 264 6.41 -10.51 -10.41
CA ILE A 264 5.30 -11.47 -10.38
C ILE A 264 5.37 -12.38 -11.61
N LEU A 265 5.61 -11.81 -12.78
CA LEU A 265 5.77 -12.57 -14.04
C LEU A 265 6.94 -13.55 -13.96
N ALA A 266 8.06 -13.16 -13.37
CA ALA A 266 9.21 -14.03 -13.17
C ALA A 266 8.90 -15.21 -12.23
N ALA A 267 8.18 -14.98 -11.14
CA ALA A 267 7.73 -16.04 -10.25
C ALA A 267 6.77 -17.01 -10.94
N LEU A 268 5.81 -16.50 -11.70
CA LEU A 268 4.87 -17.34 -12.47
C LEU A 268 5.61 -18.18 -13.50
N ARG A 269 6.59 -17.62 -14.23
CA ARG A 269 7.44 -18.35 -15.17
C ARG A 269 8.20 -19.51 -14.50
N VAL A 270 8.71 -19.30 -13.30
CA VAL A 270 9.30 -20.39 -12.48
C VAL A 270 8.27 -21.49 -12.23
N LEU A 271 7.04 -21.11 -11.86
CA LEU A 271 5.96 -22.05 -11.53
C LEU A 271 5.32 -22.74 -12.76
N GLU A 272 5.64 -22.31 -13.98
CA GLU A 272 5.32 -23.07 -15.21
C GLU A 272 6.13 -24.38 -15.27
N ASN A 273 7.32 -24.42 -14.67
CA ASN A 273 8.11 -25.63 -14.59
C ASN A 273 7.54 -26.55 -13.48
N ASP A 274 7.10 -27.76 -13.86
CA ASP A 274 6.46 -28.71 -12.93
C ASP A 274 7.32 -29.07 -11.73
N SER A 275 8.64 -29.26 -11.94
CA SER A 275 9.56 -29.62 -10.85
C SER A 275 9.73 -28.49 -9.86
N ALA A 276 9.94 -27.25 -10.35
CA ALA A 276 10.06 -26.09 -9.49
C ALA A 276 8.72 -25.81 -8.76
N ARG A 277 7.59 -25.90 -9.47
CA ARG A 277 6.24 -25.75 -8.87
C ARG A 277 6.01 -26.74 -7.73
N ARG A 278 6.30 -28.03 -7.93
CA ARG A 278 6.17 -29.06 -6.87
C ARG A 278 7.09 -28.79 -5.68
N ILE A 279 8.32 -28.31 -5.90
CA ILE A 279 9.24 -27.95 -4.81
C ILE A 279 8.62 -26.83 -3.95
N GLU A 280 8.10 -25.76 -4.60
CA GLU A 280 7.49 -24.64 -3.89
C GLU A 280 6.20 -25.05 -3.16
N GLN A 281 5.30 -25.79 -3.81
CA GLN A 281 4.06 -26.30 -3.22
C GLN A 281 4.33 -27.25 -2.03
N ASN A 282 5.33 -28.12 -2.13
CA ASN A 282 5.68 -29.04 -1.04
C ASN A 282 6.23 -28.34 0.21
N GLN A 283 6.71 -27.11 0.11
CA GLN A 283 7.14 -26.30 1.24
C GLN A 283 5.99 -25.58 1.96
N VAL A 284 4.82 -25.46 1.30
CA VAL A 284 3.69 -24.68 1.77
C VAL A 284 2.51 -25.62 2.10
N PHE A 285 1.93 -25.49 3.28
CA PHE A 285 0.71 -26.25 3.60
C PHE A 285 -0.57 -25.41 3.44
N ALA A 286 -0.46 -24.08 3.49
CA ALA A 286 -1.56 -23.16 3.26
C ALA A 286 -1.05 -21.74 2.94
N VAL A 287 -1.87 -20.98 2.25
CA VAL A 287 -1.66 -19.53 1.96
C VAL A 287 -2.80 -18.74 2.56
N PHE A 288 -2.46 -17.68 3.32
CA PHE A 288 -3.41 -16.71 3.88
C PHE A 288 -3.14 -15.34 3.26
N GLU A 289 -4.14 -14.73 2.65
CA GLU A 289 -4.07 -13.42 1.99
C GLU A 289 -4.88 -12.37 2.75
N ASP A 290 -4.22 -11.26 3.16
CA ASP A 290 -4.86 -10.07 3.74
C ASP A 290 -5.10 -9.01 2.65
N GLU A 291 -6.19 -8.24 2.81
CA GLU A 291 -6.62 -7.19 1.87
C GLU A 291 -6.81 -7.72 0.42
N ALA A 292 -7.39 -8.92 0.29
CA ALA A 292 -7.55 -9.63 -0.98
C ALA A 292 -8.31 -8.84 -2.08
N GLN A 293 -9.06 -7.79 -1.73
CA GLN A 293 -9.73 -6.91 -2.68
C GLN A 293 -8.77 -5.98 -3.45
N ASP A 294 -7.50 -5.90 -3.04
CA ASP A 294 -6.50 -5.05 -3.69
C ASP A 294 -5.54 -5.83 -4.61
N SER A 295 -5.70 -7.14 -4.73
CA SER A 295 -4.82 -7.99 -5.55
C SER A 295 -5.15 -7.90 -7.04
N SER A 296 -4.09 -7.94 -7.86
CA SER A 296 -4.21 -8.05 -9.33
C SER A 296 -4.49 -9.49 -9.78
N PRO A 297 -4.89 -9.71 -11.04
CA PRO A 297 -5.10 -11.06 -11.58
C PRO A 297 -3.90 -11.98 -11.43
N LEU A 298 -2.69 -11.54 -11.81
CA LEU A 298 -1.47 -12.35 -11.69
C LEU A 298 -1.08 -12.65 -10.26
N GLN A 299 -1.31 -11.71 -9.34
CA GLN A 299 -1.08 -11.92 -7.91
C GLN A 299 -2.02 -13.00 -7.36
N THR A 300 -3.29 -12.97 -7.75
CA THR A 300 -4.27 -13.99 -7.41
C THR A 300 -3.82 -15.37 -7.94
N GLN A 301 -3.44 -15.45 -9.22
CA GLN A 301 -2.95 -16.68 -9.86
C GLN A 301 -1.73 -17.25 -9.13
N LEU A 302 -0.76 -16.42 -8.78
CA LEU A 302 0.44 -16.83 -8.02
C LEU A 302 0.06 -17.54 -6.72
N LEU A 303 -0.89 -16.96 -5.96
CA LEU A 303 -1.32 -17.52 -4.68
C LEU A 303 -2.13 -18.82 -4.85
N GLU A 304 -2.95 -18.91 -5.88
CA GLU A 304 -3.73 -20.12 -6.20
C GLU A 304 -2.82 -21.28 -6.58
N ILE A 305 -1.79 -21.04 -7.41
CA ILE A 305 -0.81 -22.07 -7.76
C ILE A 305 -0.08 -22.57 -6.51
N LEU A 306 0.38 -21.67 -5.64
CA LEU A 306 1.11 -22.08 -4.43
C LEU A 306 0.24 -22.80 -3.39
N ALA A 307 -1.04 -22.46 -3.33
CA ALA A 307 -1.99 -23.05 -2.38
C ALA A 307 -2.58 -24.38 -2.87
N SER A 308 -2.36 -24.77 -4.12
CA SER A 308 -2.82 -26.03 -4.68
C SER A 308 -1.96 -27.19 -4.16
N ASP A 309 -2.58 -28.26 -3.64
CA ASP A 309 -1.85 -29.48 -3.31
C ASP A 309 -1.28 -30.09 -4.60
N GLY A 310 0.02 -30.24 -4.66
CA GLY A 310 0.70 -30.96 -5.75
C GLY A 310 0.47 -32.47 -5.59
N GLY A 311 -0.72 -32.94 -5.96
CA GLY A 311 -1.21 -34.29 -5.72
C GLY A 311 -0.13 -35.36 -5.88
N ASP A 312 0.23 -36.02 -4.79
CA ASP A 312 0.84 -37.34 -4.84
C ASP A 312 -0.22 -38.31 -5.41
N GLU A 313 -0.11 -38.64 -6.71
CA GLU A 313 -0.73 -39.82 -7.27
C GLU A 313 -0.01 -41.08 -6.71
N ARG A 314 -0.01 -41.26 -5.42
CA ARG A 314 0.42 -42.47 -4.73
C ARG A 314 -0.43 -42.68 -3.49
N ASP A 315 -1.65 -43.08 -3.70
CA ASP A 315 -2.40 -43.99 -2.82
C ASP A 315 -3.64 -44.54 -3.54
N GLY A 316 -3.41 -45.37 -4.50
CA GLY A 316 -4.39 -46.31 -5.11
C GLY A 316 -3.80 -47.68 -4.89
N GLY A 317 -4.22 -48.35 -3.77
CA GLY A 317 -3.75 -49.62 -3.35
C GLY A 317 -3.73 -50.68 -4.46
N ASP A 318 -2.64 -51.33 -4.57
CA ASP A 318 -2.41 -52.55 -5.33
C ASP A 318 -2.98 -53.73 -4.48
N GLU A 319 -4.06 -54.31 -4.94
CA GLU A 319 -4.39 -55.70 -4.63
C GLU A 319 -4.39 -56.47 -5.93
N GLY A 320 -3.34 -57.28 -6.05
CA GLY A 320 -3.10 -58.53 -6.71
C GLY A 320 -3.78 -58.87 -8.01
N ASP A 321 -2.99 -59.23 -9.00
CA ASP A 321 -3.10 -60.54 -9.65
C ASP A 321 -1.79 -60.96 -10.32
N GLU A 322 -1.38 -62.17 -10.11
CA GLU A 322 -0.23 -62.89 -10.70
C GLU A 322 -0.53 -63.30 -12.15
N GLY A 323 0.42 -63.14 -13.04
CA GLY A 323 0.32 -63.69 -14.42
C GLY A 323 1.56 -63.47 -15.26
N ASP A 324 2.44 -64.44 -15.12
CA ASP A 324 3.50 -64.98 -15.98
C ASP A 324 3.58 -64.55 -17.48
N GLY A 325 4.81 -64.37 -18.01
CA GLY A 325 5.12 -64.57 -19.41
C GLY A 325 6.07 -63.53 -20.08
N GLY A 326 7.32 -63.89 -20.14
CA GLY A 326 8.47 -63.38 -20.83
C GLY A 326 8.32 -62.69 -22.18
N ASP A 327 9.24 -61.79 -22.49
CA ASP A 327 10.24 -62.00 -23.56
C ASP A 327 11.27 -60.85 -23.60
N GLU A 328 12.48 -61.19 -23.96
CA GLU A 328 13.66 -60.36 -24.04
C GLU A 328 13.62 -59.42 -25.29
N GLY A 329 14.13 -58.17 -25.17
CA GLY A 329 14.33 -57.30 -26.29
C GLY A 329 15.27 -56.12 -25.96
N ASP A 330 16.54 -56.39 -26.08
CA ASP A 330 17.70 -55.50 -26.07
C ASP A 330 17.54 -54.36 -27.12
N ASN A 331 17.70 -53.08 -26.73
CA ASN A 331 18.26 -52.08 -27.64
C ASN A 331 18.84 -50.87 -26.93
N SER A 332 20.13 -50.92 -26.75
CA SER A 332 20.99 -49.79 -26.51
C SER A 332 21.04 -48.83 -27.72
N SER A 333 20.72 -47.57 -27.59
CA SER A 333 21.18 -46.52 -28.53
C SER A 333 21.57 -45.24 -27.82
N LEU A 334 22.81 -44.97 -27.98
CA LEU A 334 23.68 -43.89 -27.67
C LEU A 334 23.05 -42.45 -27.79
N LEU A 335 23.16 -41.69 -26.75
CA LEU A 335 22.97 -40.23 -26.71
C LEU A 335 24.14 -39.54 -27.41
N THR A 336 23.85 -38.74 -28.42
CA THR A 336 24.71 -37.68 -28.94
C THR A 336 24.11 -36.33 -28.56
N PRO A 337 24.90 -35.35 -28.07
CA PRO A 337 24.39 -34.04 -27.73
C PRO A 337 24.31 -33.19 -28.99
N ASN A 338 23.11 -32.78 -29.35
CA ASN A 338 22.92 -31.75 -30.38
C ASN A 338 22.82 -30.38 -29.70
N SER A 339 23.87 -29.59 -29.88
CA SER A 339 23.88 -28.16 -29.63
C SER A 339 23.08 -27.45 -30.72
N SER A 340 21.88 -27.02 -30.41
CA SER A 340 21.16 -26.03 -31.21
C SER A 340 20.91 -24.80 -30.39
N LEU A 341 21.45 -23.69 -30.85
CA LEU A 341 21.33 -22.33 -30.39
C LEU A 341 19.90 -21.96 -30.00
N LEU A 342 19.72 -21.61 -28.75
CA LEU A 342 18.49 -21.06 -28.18
C LEU A 342 18.23 -19.67 -28.75
N THR A 343 17.30 -19.57 -29.67
CA THR A 343 16.55 -18.32 -29.89
C THR A 343 15.57 -18.17 -28.75
N PRO A 344 15.49 -17.00 -28.08
CA PRO A 344 14.54 -16.80 -27.02
C PRO A 344 13.13 -16.57 -27.61
N ASN A 345 12.36 -17.65 -27.73
CA ASN A 345 10.93 -17.55 -27.97
C ASN A 345 10.26 -17.22 -26.64
N SER A 346 10.04 -15.94 -26.37
CA SER A 346 9.23 -15.47 -25.26
C SER A 346 7.75 -15.53 -25.65
N SER A 347 7.14 -16.70 -25.60
CA SER A 347 5.69 -16.80 -25.52
C SER A 347 5.29 -16.60 -24.06
N LEU A 348 4.66 -15.47 -23.75
CA LEU A 348 3.85 -15.30 -22.55
C LEU A 348 2.76 -16.40 -22.54
N PRO A 349 2.29 -16.85 -21.35
CA PRO A 349 1.29 -17.91 -21.27
C PRO A 349 0.09 -17.59 -22.17
N SER A 350 -0.37 -18.60 -22.90
CA SER A 350 -1.55 -18.48 -23.75
C SER A 350 -2.76 -18.08 -22.90
N THR A 351 -3.73 -17.39 -23.50
CA THR A 351 -4.99 -16.99 -22.85
C THR A 351 -5.73 -18.13 -22.15
N ASP A 352 -5.50 -19.38 -22.55
CA ASP A 352 -6.04 -20.57 -21.89
C ASP A 352 -5.48 -20.79 -20.48
N ALA A 353 -4.30 -20.22 -20.13
CA ALA A 353 -3.73 -20.26 -18.80
C ALA A 353 -4.35 -19.22 -17.83
N ILE A 354 -5.13 -18.27 -18.34
CA ILE A 354 -5.91 -17.33 -17.53
C ILE A 354 -7.20 -17.98 -17.02
N HIS A 355 -7.51 -19.22 -17.46
CA HIS A 355 -8.64 -19.97 -16.94
C HIS A 355 -8.39 -20.32 -15.47
N ARG A 356 -9.19 -19.71 -14.60
CA ARG A 356 -9.25 -19.90 -13.17
C ARG A 356 -9.21 -21.36 -12.80
N VAL A 357 -8.34 -21.67 -11.87
CA VAL A 357 -8.51 -22.85 -11.04
C VAL A 357 -9.79 -22.62 -10.25
N SER A 358 -10.90 -23.25 -10.64
CA SER A 358 -12.10 -23.30 -9.82
C SER A 358 -11.69 -23.80 -8.43
N PRO A 359 -12.26 -23.26 -7.33
CA PRO A 359 -11.84 -23.67 -5.99
C PRO A 359 -12.19 -25.13 -5.78
N HIS A 360 -11.25 -26.01 -6.18
CA HIS A 360 -11.32 -27.42 -5.87
C HIS A 360 -11.06 -27.61 -4.38
N SER A 361 -11.61 -28.66 -3.79
CA SER A 361 -11.42 -29.01 -2.39
C SER A 361 -9.95 -29.14 -1.94
N SER A 362 -9.01 -29.19 -2.88
CA SER A 362 -7.56 -29.26 -2.67
C SER A 362 -6.85 -27.90 -2.54
N LEU A 363 -7.53 -26.78 -2.71
CA LEU A 363 -6.94 -25.42 -2.66
C LEU A 363 -6.89 -24.92 -1.21
N ASN A 364 -5.73 -24.97 -0.56
CA ASN A 364 -5.54 -24.51 0.82
C ASN A 364 -5.29 -22.99 0.89
N LEU A 365 -6.28 -22.20 0.49
CA LEU A 365 -6.22 -20.73 0.37
C LEU A 365 -7.29 -20.05 1.23
N VAL A 366 -6.85 -19.19 2.13
CA VAL A 366 -7.73 -18.30 2.92
C VAL A 366 -7.55 -16.88 2.44
N ARG A 367 -8.59 -16.27 1.89
CA ARG A 367 -8.59 -14.89 1.40
C ARG A 367 -9.46 -14.00 2.28
N VAL A 368 -8.88 -12.96 2.88
CA VAL A 368 -9.56 -12.03 3.78
C VAL A 368 -9.59 -10.65 3.15
N GLY A 369 -10.77 -10.06 3.05
CA GLY A 369 -10.90 -8.73 2.44
C GLY A 369 -12.22 -8.04 2.77
N ASP A 370 -12.30 -6.76 2.40
CA ASP A 370 -13.52 -5.96 2.42
C ASP A 370 -13.82 -5.42 1.02
N PRO A 371 -14.79 -5.99 0.30
CA PRO A 371 -15.14 -5.51 -1.05
C PRO A 371 -15.51 -4.03 -1.11
N ASN A 372 -15.95 -3.45 0.02
CA ASN A 372 -16.32 -2.03 0.13
C ASN A 372 -15.13 -1.11 0.45
N GLN A 373 -13.94 -1.65 0.72
CA GLN A 373 -12.69 -0.90 0.89
C GLN A 373 -11.75 -0.99 -0.33
N ALA A 374 -12.23 -1.44 -1.48
CA ALA A 374 -11.49 -1.41 -2.74
C ALA A 374 -11.47 0.03 -3.29
N ILE A 375 -10.42 0.79 -2.97
CA ILE A 375 -10.26 2.22 -3.30
C ILE A 375 -9.03 2.50 -4.17
N ASN A 376 -8.37 1.47 -4.66
CA ASN A 376 -7.11 1.60 -5.40
C ASN A 376 -7.26 1.26 -6.89
N SER A 377 -8.43 0.82 -7.33
CA SER A 377 -8.65 0.27 -8.68
C SER A 377 -8.48 1.26 -9.84
N THR A 378 -8.46 2.56 -9.57
CA THR A 378 -8.12 3.60 -10.58
C THR A 378 -6.65 4.01 -10.58
N PHE A 379 -5.89 3.64 -9.55
CA PHE A 379 -4.47 4.00 -9.40
C PHE A 379 -3.54 2.79 -9.52
N THR A 380 -4.06 1.61 -9.23
CA THR A 380 -3.34 0.35 -9.33
C THR A 380 -4.15 -0.62 -10.20
N PRO A 381 -3.54 -1.67 -10.72
CA PRO A 381 -4.25 -2.70 -11.47
C PRO A 381 -5.09 -3.64 -10.59
N ALA A 382 -5.32 -3.27 -9.35
CA ALA A 382 -6.22 -4.00 -8.45
C ALA A 382 -7.63 -4.06 -9.01
N ASP A 383 -8.19 -5.24 -9.06
CA ASP A 383 -9.56 -5.43 -9.53
C ASP A 383 -10.40 -6.20 -8.50
N PRO A 384 -11.30 -5.53 -7.79
CA PRO A 384 -12.11 -6.14 -6.74
C PRO A 384 -13.05 -7.24 -7.24
N ILE A 385 -13.23 -7.39 -8.56
CA ILE A 385 -14.09 -8.42 -9.11
C ILE A 385 -13.59 -9.83 -8.77
N TYR A 386 -12.26 -10.04 -8.76
CA TYR A 386 -11.67 -11.35 -8.48
C TYR A 386 -11.93 -11.81 -7.04
N PHE A 387 -11.82 -10.91 -6.07
CA PHE A 387 -12.18 -11.25 -4.70
C PHE A 387 -13.68 -11.46 -4.52
N ARG A 388 -14.53 -10.68 -5.20
CA ARG A 388 -16.00 -10.87 -5.17
C ARG A 388 -16.37 -12.24 -5.73
N GLN A 389 -15.80 -12.64 -6.87
CA GLN A 389 -16.05 -13.95 -7.48
C GLN A 389 -15.58 -15.08 -6.59
N PHE A 390 -14.39 -14.97 -5.97
CA PHE A 390 -13.93 -15.95 -4.99
C PHE A 390 -14.89 -16.07 -3.80
N CYS A 391 -15.44 -14.96 -3.31
CA CYS A 391 -16.49 -14.98 -2.28
C CYS A 391 -17.76 -15.70 -2.75
N GLU A 392 -18.21 -15.48 -3.98
CA GLU A 392 -19.40 -16.12 -4.54
C GLU A 392 -19.22 -17.63 -4.74
N GLU A 393 -18.04 -18.03 -5.21
CA GLU A 393 -17.66 -19.44 -5.35
C GLU A 393 -17.58 -20.14 -3.98
N CYS A 394 -16.94 -19.51 -3.00
CA CYS A 394 -16.90 -20.01 -1.63
C CYS A 394 -18.29 -20.09 -0.99
N ASP A 395 -19.18 -19.16 -1.30
CA ASP A 395 -20.57 -19.18 -0.80
C ASP A 395 -21.36 -20.39 -1.32
N ARG A 396 -21.22 -20.72 -2.63
CA ARG A 396 -21.85 -21.90 -3.25
C ARG A 396 -21.44 -23.20 -2.55
N ILE A 397 -20.20 -23.32 -2.07
CA ILE A 397 -19.67 -24.49 -1.36
C ILE A 397 -19.73 -24.34 0.17
N LYS A 398 -20.43 -23.30 0.69
CA LYS A 398 -20.56 -22.98 2.12
C LYS A 398 -19.21 -22.74 2.82
N ARG A 399 -18.29 -22.11 2.13
CA ARG A 399 -16.95 -21.71 2.60
C ARG A 399 -16.77 -20.19 2.62
N LEU A 400 -17.85 -19.43 2.66
CA LEU A 400 -17.83 -17.99 2.91
C LEU A 400 -18.14 -17.72 4.38
N ALA A 401 -17.22 -17.03 5.06
CA ALA A 401 -17.45 -16.51 6.40
C ALA A 401 -17.59 -14.99 6.38
N THR A 402 -18.38 -14.43 7.29
CA THR A 402 -18.59 -12.99 7.40
C THR A 402 -18.11 -12.48 8.76
N MET A 403 -17.32 -11.41 8.75
CA MET A 403 -16.90 -10.67 9.94
C MET A 403 -17.63 -9.34 9.95
N ASP A 404 -18.87 -9.30 10.42
CA ASP A 404 -19.74 -8.13 10.39
C ASP A 404 -19.77 -7.33 11.72
N GLN A 405 -19.22 -7.89 12.81
CA GLN A 405 -19.09 -7.20 14.09
C GLN A 405 -17.82 -6.37 14.15
N ALA A 406 -17.97 -5.05 14.31
CA ALA A 406 -16.87 -4.11 14.38
C ALA A 406 -16.75 -3.48 15.77
N GLY A 407 -15.58 -3.63 16.39
CA GLY A 407 -15.28 -3.04 17.70
C GLY A 407 -14.55 -1.70 17.66
N ARG A 408 -14.10 -1.23 16.48
CA ARG A 408 -13.29 -0.01 16.35
C ARG A 408 -14.05 1.25 16.72
N SER A 409 -15.18 1.49 16.10
CA SER A 409 -15.88 2.77 16.11
C SER A 409 -17.06 2.78 17.08
N THR A 410 -17.38 3.94 17.63
CA THR A 410 -18.61 4.17 18.40
C THR A 410 -19.86 3.92 17.52
N ARG A 411 -20.99 3.61 18.15
CA ARG A 411 -22.25 3.21 17.45
C ARG A 411 -22.72 4.24 16.44
N ILE A 412 -22.70 5.53 16.76
CA ILE A 412 -23.20 6.58 15.87
C ILE A 412 -22.38 6.65 14.56
N ILE A 413 -21.06 6.39 14.60
CA ILE A 413 -20.21 6.33 13.42
C ILE A 413 -20.58 5.11 12.57
N ILE A 414 -20.83 3.97 13.19
CA ILE A 414 -21.26 2.75 12.50
C ILE A 414 -22.61 2.98 11.80
N GLU A 415 -23.57 3.60 12.48
CA GLU A 415 -24.88 3.92 11.93
C GLU A 415 -24.77 4.91 10.75
N ALA A 416 -23.92 5.93 10.85
CA ALA A 416 -23.68 6.90 9.79
C ALA A 416 -23.03 6.23 8.55
N ALA A 417 -22.05 5.35 8.76
CA ALA A 417 -21.40 4.60 7.67
C ALA A 417 -22.38 3.64 6.97
N ASN A 418 -23.18 2.91 7.73
CA ASN A 418 -24.24 2.03 7.20
C ASN A 418 -25.32 2.82 6.42
N PHE A 419 -25.70 3.99 6.94
CA PHE A 419 -26.63 4.87 6.26
C PHE A 419 -26.05 5.38 4.93
N ALA A 420 -24.82 5.88 4.93
CA ALA A 420 -24.13 6.37 3.74
C ALA A 420 -24.07 5.31 2.64
N LEU A 421 -23.67 4.07 2.98
CA LEU A 421 -23.61 2.94 2.07
C LEU A 421 -24.98 2.64 1.43
N LYS A 422 -26.02 2.51 2.25
CA LYS A 422 -27.38 2.22 1.77
C LYS A 422 -27.94 3.36 0.92
N TRP A 423 -27.72 4.60 1.34
CA TRP A 423 -28.19 5.78 0.62
C TRP A 423 -27.55 5.90 -0.76
N ILE A 424 -26.23 5.69 -0.86
CA ILE A 424 -25.49 5.75 -2.13
C ILE A 424 -26.00 4.68 -3.09
N ASN A 425 -26.15 3.43 -2.64
CA ASN A 425 -26.67 2.35 -3.48
C ASN A 425 -28.10 2.65 -3.97
N ASN A 426 -28.96 3.18 -3.10
CA ASN A 426 -30.34 3.54 -3.47
C ASN A 426 -30.38 4.67 -4.51
N GLN A 427 -29.53 5.70 -4.35
CA GLN A 427 -29.43 6.79 -5.35
C GLN A 427 -28.89 6.28 -6.68
N TRP A 428 -27.92 5.39 -6.64
CA TRP A 428 -27.35 4.75 -7.83
C TRP A 428 -28.42 3.99 -8.63
N LEU A 429 -29.20 3.16 -7.97
CA LEU A 429 -30.31 2.41 -8.59
C LEU A 429 -31.42 3.31 -9.12
N ALA A 430 -31.66 4.47 -8.50
CA ALA A 430 -32.64 5.44 -8.95
C ALA A 430 -32.20 6.20 -10.22
N THR A 431 -30.90 6.43 -10.38
CA THR A 431 -30.34 7.16 -11.54
C THR A 431 -30.08 6.27 -12.75
N THR A 432 -29.80 4.98 -12.54
CA THR A 432 -29.65 4.00 -13.61
C THR A 432 -31.04 3.50 -14.06
N ASN A 433 -31.56 4.06 -15.15
CA ASN A 433 -32.87 3.73 -15.73
C ASN A 433 -33.00 2.28 -16.26
N ASN A 434 -32.08 1.39 -16.03
CA ASN A 434 -32.06 0.00 -16.47
C ASN A 434 -32.65 -0.95 -15.44
N LYS A 435 -34.01 -0.99 -15.37
CA LYS A 435 -34.75 -1.99 -14.57
C LYS A 435 -34.50 -3.46 -14.99
N GLN A 436 -33.90 -3.71 -16.15
CA GLN A 436 -33.63 -5.07 -16.66
C GLN A 436 -32.29 -5.66 -16.26
N GLN A 437 -31.35 -4.86 -15.73
CA GLN A 437 -30.01 -5.32 -15.32
C GLN A 437 -29.84 -5.40 -13.78
N ILE A 438 -30.90 -5.28 -13.00
CA ILE A 438 -30.90 -5.25 -11.53
C ILE A 438 -30.51 -6.62 -10.89
N SER A 439 -30.50 -7.70 -11.67
CA SER A 439 -30.10 -9.03 -11.16
C SER A 439 -28.57 -9.20 -10.99
N ASP A 440 -27.74 -8.30 -11.54
CA ASP A 440 -26.31 -8.38 -11.42
C ASP A 440 -25.79 -7.44 -10.33
N ASN A 441 -25.48 -8.00 -9.17
CA ASN A 441 -24.93 -7.33 -7.97
C ASN A 441 -23.59 -6.61 -8.25
N ARG A 442 -23.05 -6.72 -9.47
CA ARG A 442 -21.81 -6.12 -9.95
C ARG A 442 -21.90 -4.63 -10.26
N GLN A 443 -23.12 -4.07 -10.39
CA GLN A 443 -23.31 -2.69 -10.88
C GLN A 443 -23.45 -1.62 -9.79
N VAL A 444 -23.64 -1.99 -8.52
CA VAL A 444 -23.76 -1.02 -7.43
C VAL A 444 -22.40 -0.70 -6.81
N PRO A 445 -22.19 0.55 -6.32
CA PRO A 445 -20.94 0.96 -5.69
C PRO A 445 -20.50 0.08 -4.52
N PHE A 446 -21.44 -0.38 -3.72
CA PHE A 446 -21.19 -1.18 -2.54
C PHE A 446 -21.87 -2.53 -2.57
N ARG A 447 -21.17 -3.57 -2.13
CA ARG A 447 -21.81 -4.82 -1.72
C ARG A 447 -22.66 -4.54 -0.48
N LEU A 448 -23.88 -5.06 -0.46
CA LEU A 448 -24.76 -4.92 0.70
C LEU A 448 -24.18 -5.72 1.88
N GLN A 449 -23.63 -5.01 2.82
CA GLN A 449 -23.21 -5.54 4.12
C GLN A 449 -23.47 -4.48 5.19
N THR A 450 -23.75 -4.92 6.40
CA THR A 450 -24.07 -4.04 7.53
C THR A 450 -23.03 -4.20 8.60
N ILE A 451 -22.39 -3.12 9.01
CA ILE A 451 -21.50 -3.12 10.17
C ILE A 451 -22.39 -3.23 11.41
N ARG A 452 -22.15 -4.21 12.25
CA ARG A 452 -22.82 -4.36 13.56
C ARG A 452 -21.85 -3.98 14.67
N PRO A 453 -22.28 -3.25 15.70
CA PRO A 453 -21.46 -3.09 16.91
C PRO A 453 -21.31 -4.45 17.59
N VAL A 454 -20.28 -4.57 18.43
CA VAL A 454 -20.09 -5.79 19.21
C VAL A 454 -21.19 -5.93 20.28
N GLU A 455 -21.46 -7.16 20.66
CA GLU A 455 -22.46 -7.49 21.69
C GLU A 455 -21.88 -7.27 23.11
N VAL A 456 -22.77 -7.20 24.09
CA VAL A 456 -22.38 -7.13 25.51
C VAL A 456 -21.67 -8.44 25.88
N GLY A 457 -20.47 -8.34 26.45
CA GLY A 457 -19.65 -9.50 26.78
C GLY A 457 -18.63 -9.87 25.70
N ASP A 458 -18.33 -8.96 24.77
CA ASP A 458 -17.25 -9.13 23.78
C ASP A 458 -15.94 -9.51 24.51
N PRO A 459 -15.27 -10.59 24.09
CA PRO A 459 -14.02 -11.04 24.71
C PRO A 459 -12.85 -10.06 24.51
N GLN A 460 -12.93 -9.13 23.54
CA GLN A 460 -11.91 -8.12 23.27
C GLN A 460 -12.24 -6.81 23.97
N THR A 461 -11.34 -6.36 24.82
CA THR A 461 -11.50 -5.13 25.61
C THR A 461 -11.53 -3.87 24.74
N ASN A 462 -12.18 -2.81 25.24
CA ASN A 462 -12.27 -1.49 24.60
C ASN A 462 -12.98 -1.45 23.25
N ALA A 463 -13.88 -2.40 22.98
CA ALA A 463 -14.70 -2.38 21.79
C ALA A 463 -15.79 -1.31 21.88
N ASN A 464 -16.09 -0.69 20.72
CA ASN A 464 -17.06 0.40 20.56
C ASN A 464 -16.91 1.48 21.65
N PRO A 465 -15.81 2.24 21.69
CA PRO A 465 -15.53 3.21 22.73
C PRO A 465 -16.64 4.27 22.83
N ALA A 466 -16.75 4.91 23.98
CA ALA A 466 -17.70 6.00 24.18
C ALA A 466 -17.44 7.15 23.18
N PRO A 467 -18.49 7.74 22.59
CA PRO A 467 -18.35 8.90 21.72
C PRO A 467 -17.77 10.10 22.48
N VAL A 468 -17.08 10.96 21.75
CA VAL A 468 -16.68 12.29 22.22
C VAL A 468 -17.58 13.32 21.56
N GLY A 469 -18.08 14.27 22.31
CA GLY A 469 -19.12 15.18 21.83
C GLY A 469 -20.34 14.37 21.37
N ARG A 470 -20.77 14.58 20.14
CA ARG A 470 -21.89 13.83 19.54
C ARG A 470 -21.45 12.55 18.83
N GLY A 471 -20.13 12.28 18.73
CA GLY A 471 -19.55 11.17 17.97
C GLY A 471 -19.59 11.37 16.47
N LEU A 472 -20.61 12.05 15.95
CA LEU A 472 -20.74 12.57 14.59
C LEU A 472 -21.09 14.05 14.68
N GLU A 473 -20.32 14.92 14.03
CA GLU A 473 -20.53 16.36 14.02
C GLU A 473 -20.53 16.89 12.57
N LEU A 474 -21.65 17.53 12.17
CA LEU A 474 -21.88 17.99 10.79
C LEU A 474 -21.95 19.52 10.73
N TYR A 475 -20.98 20.14 10.05
CA TYR A 475 -20.81 21.58 9.96
C TYR A 475 -21.08 22.10 8.54
N THR A 476 -21.69 23.30 8.43
CA THR A 476 -21.84 24.02 7.16
C THR A 476 -21.23 25.41 7.29
N PRO A 477 -19.88 25.53 7.21
CA PRO A 477 -19.18 26.81 7.29
C PRO A 477 -19.51 27.75 6.13
N ARG A 478 -19.24 29.05 6.29
CA ARG A 478 -19.41 30.05 5.21
C ARG A 478 -18.45 29.81 4.05
N ASP A 479 -17.19 29.52 4.40
CA ASP A 479 -16.11 29.30 3.47
C ASP A 479 -15.01 28.39 4.08
N ILE A 480 -13.94 28.17 3.34
CA ILE A 480 -12.82 27.32 3.79
C ILE A 480 -12.05 27.92 4.97
N HIS A 481 -11.97 29.25 5.10
CA HIS A 481 -11.29 29.89 6.23
C HIS A 481 -12.09 29.67 7.51
N HIS A 482 -13.41 29.87 7.45
CA HIS A 482 -14.31 29.54 8.57
C HIS A 482 -14.27 28.03 8.90
N THR A 483 -14.02 27.16 7.92
CA THR A 483 -13.77 25.73 8.18
C THR A 483 -12.54 25.55 9.06
N VAL A 484 -11.43 26.24 8.76
CA VAL A 484 -10.20 26.17 9.54
C VAL A 484 -10.39 26.70 10.96
N GLU A 485 -11.12 27.82 11.13
CA GLU A 485 -11.44 28.38 12.45
C GLU A 485 -12.16 27.35 13.33
N LEU A 486 -13.25 26.76 12.82
CA LEU A 486 -14.04 25.72 13.54
C LEU A 486 -13.22 24.47 13.81
N LEU A 487 -12.40 24.04 12.86
CA LEU A 487 -11.52 22.89 13.02
C LEU A 487 -10.47 23.15 14.08
N SER A 488 -9.81 24.32 14.05
CA SER A 488 -8.80 24.75 15.04
C SER A 488 -9.40 24.74 16.45
N GLN A 489 -10.56 25.37 16.61
CA GLN A 489 -11.25 25.42 17.90
C GLN A 489 -11.55 23.99 18.39
N ARG A 490 -12.06 23.13 17.51
CA ARG A 490 -12.41 21.75 17.91
C ARG A 490 -11.18 20.92 18.25
N VAL A 491 -10.07 21.09 17.52
CA VAL A 491 -8.79 20.43 17.81
C VAL A 491 -8.27 20.86 19.18
N ILE A 492 -8.28 22.17 19.48
CA ILE A 492 -7.85 22.69 20.81
C ILE A 492 -8.69 22.03 21.92
N GLU A 493 -10.03 22.01 21.78
CA GLU A 493 -10.92 21.40 22.78
C GLU A 493 -10.62 19.90 22.97
N LEU A 494 -10.36 19.17 21.88
CA LEU A 494 -10.15 17.71 21.94
C LEU A 494 -8.78 17.30 22.48
N PHE A 495 -7.75 18.10 22.25
CA PHE A 495 -6.43 17.84 22.81
C PHE A 495 -6.35 18.35 24.27
N GLY A 496 -7.15 19.38 24.63
CA GLY A 496 -7.38 19.85 26.01
C GLY A 496 -6.14 19.98 26.88
N GLU A 497 -6.24 19.58 28.11
CA GLU A 497 -5.17 19.69 29.11
C GLU A 497 -4.04 18.66 28.91
N ASP A 498 -4.31 17.50 28.31
CA ASP A 498 -3.32 16.46 28.05
C ASP A 498 -3.34 16.01 26.56
N PRO A 499 -2.55 16.66 25.71
CA PRO A 499 -2.47 16.31 24.29
C PRO A 499 -2.01 14.87 24.03
N THR A 500 -1.28 14.26 24.98
CA THR A 500 -0.61 12.96 24.77
C THR A 500 -1.55 11.76 24.78
N GLN A 501 -2.81 11.91 25.19
CA GLN A 501 -3.75 10.80 25.35
C GLN A 501 -4.47 10.39 24.05
N ASN A 502 -4.64 11.32 23.11
CA ASN A 502 -5.49 11.13 21.96
C ASN A 502 -4.72 11.23 20.64
N SER A 503 -5.21 10.56 19.60
CA SER A 503 -4.72 10.67 18.24
C SER A 503 -5.79 11.29 17.35
N ALA A 504 -5.38 12.18 16.43
CA ALA A 504 -6.30 12.82 15.50
C ALA A 504 -5.74 12.87 14.08
N ALA A 505 -6.64 12.79 13.10
CA ALA A 505 -6.27 12.99 11.70
C ALA A 505 -7.24 13.89 10.94
N ILE A 506 -6.69 14.69 10.05
CA ILE A 506 -7.44 15.41 9.02
C ILE A 506 -7.24 14.65 7.72
N LEU A 507 -8.31 14.09 7.19
CA LEU A 507 -8.28 13.32 5.95
C LEU A 507 -8.73 14.21 4.79
N VAL A 508 -7.83 14.43 3.85
CA VAL A 508 -8.06 15.26 2.66
C VAL A 508 -8.12 14.43 1.39
N ARG A 509 -8.81 14.93 0.35
CA ARG A 509 -8.86 14.24 -0.94
C ARG A 509 -7.57 14.46 -1.74
N GLU A 510 -6.98 15.63 -1.66
CA GLU A 510 -5.80 16.04 -2.41
C GLU A 510 -4.69 16.57 -1.51
N ASN A 511 -3.43 16.29 -1.86
CA ASN A 511 -2.27 16.79 -1.12
C ASN A 511 -2.17 18.33 -1.07
N ARG A 512 -2.75 19.05 -2.07
CA ARG A 512 -2.78 20.51 -2.07
C ARG A 512 -3.64 21.07 -0.93
N GLN A 513 -4.76 20.40 -0.63
CA GLN A 513 -5.60 20.69 0.53
C GLN A 513 -4.83 20.51 1.84
N GLY A 514 -4.09 19.39 1.95
CA GLY A 514 -3.27 19.09 3.12
C GLY A 514 -2.22 20.16 3.38
N ARG A 515 -1.50 20.61 2.34
CA ARG A 515 -0.49 21.67 2.45
C ARG A 515 -1.09 22.97 2.91
N TRP A 516 -2.18 23.40 2.28
CA TRP A 516 -2.88 24.63 2.66
C TRP A 516 -3.37 24.58 4.12
N LEU A 517 -3.92 23.44 4.56
CA LEU A 517 -4.31 23.24 5.95
C LEU A 517 -3.10 23.25 6.90
N ALA A 518 -2.00 22.62 6.54
CA ALA A 518 -0.79 22.59 7.35
C ALA A 518 -0.25 24.01 7.59
N GLU A 519 -0.18 24.82 6.53
CA GLU A 519 0.21 26.24 6.61
C GLU A 519 -0.73 27.02 7.55
N SER A 520 -2.05 26.83 7.42
CA SER A 520 -3.07 27.51 8.20
C SER A 520 -3.10 27.08 9.68
N LEU A 521 -2.85 25.80 9.99
CA LEU A 521 -2.94 25.25 11.35
C LEU A 521 -1.63 25.32 12.13
N THR A 522 -0.49 25.51 11.48
CA THR A 522 0.84 25.52 12.14
C THR A 522 0.92 26.54 13.27
N PRO A 523 0.45 27.81 13.13
CA PRO A 523 0.50 28.78 14.21
C PRO A 523 -0.27 28.31 15.45
N VAL A 524 -1.51 27.85 15.26
CA VAL A 524 -2.40 27.39 16.33
C VAL A 524 -1.85 26.14 17.02
N CYS A 525 -1.36 25.19 16.26
CA CYS A 525 -0.78 23.96 16.81
C CYS A 525 0.48 24.23 17.64
N LYS A 526 1.34 25.19 17.21
CA LYS A 526 2.52 25.62 17.98
C LYS A 526 2.14 26.31 19.30
N GLU A 527 1.13 27.18 19.29
CA GLU A 527 0.64 27.88 20.47
C GLU A 527 0.13 26.89 21.56
N HIS A 528 -0.55 25.83 21.13
CA HIS A 528 -1.14 24.83 22.02
C HIS A 528 -0.29 23.55 22.21
N ASN A 529 0.98 23.54 21.78
CA ASN A 529 1.91 22.41 21.89
C ASN A 529 1.38 21.11 21.23
N ILE A 530 0.57 21.21 20.17
CA ILE A 530 0.07 20.09 19.38
C ILE A 530 1.06 19.78 18.26
N ILE A 531 1.49 18.54 18.15
CA ILE A 531 2.39 18.11 17.07
C ILE A 531 1.59 18.02 15.77
N LEU A 532 1.88 18.90 14.81
CA LEU A 532 1.31 18.82 13.46
C LEU A 532 2.21 18.01 12.55
N TYR A 533 1.65 16.99 11.89
CA TYR A 533 2.36 16.08 11.00
C TYR A 533 1.70 16.04 9.61
N ASP A 534 2.30 16.72 8.62
CA ASP A 534 1.86 16.64 7.21
C ASP A 534 2.58 15.51 6.49
N VAL A 535 1.84 14.43 6.22
CA VAL A 535 2.33 13.26 5.48
C VAL A 535 2.64 13.61 4.02
N GLY A 536 1.85 14.51 3.42
CA GLY A 536 2.01 14.92 2.02
C GLY A 536 3.31 15.67 1.74
N GLU A 537 3.84 16.39 2.70
CA GLU A 537 5.12 17.10 2.60
C GLU A 537 6.29 16.15 2.87
N ARG A 538 6.22 15.39 3.97
CA ARG A 538 7.32 14.54 4.44
C ARG A 538 7.60 13.33 3.55
N ASP A 539 6.57 12.71 2.97
CA ASP A 539 6.74 11.55 2.09
C ASP A 539 7.21 11.92 0.68
N ARG A 540 7.11 13.20 0.29
CA ARG A 540 7.49 13.64 -1.06
C ARG A 540 8.94 14.01 -1.20
N ARG A 541 9.57 14.45 -0.14
CA ARG A 541 10.93 14.93 -0.14
C ARG A 541 11.61 14.52 1.17
N SER A 542 12.46 13.53 1.08
CA SER A 542 13.36 13.27 2.18
C SER A 542 14.26 14.49 2.38
N HIS A 543 14.38 14.95 3.62
CA HIS A 543 15.35 15.99 4.01
C HIS A 543 16.78 15.43 4.07
N VAL A 544 16.92 14.10 4.11
CA VAL A 544 18.21 13.39 4.21
C VAL A 544 19.22 13.86 3.13
N PRO A 545 18.86 13.90 1.81
CA PRO A 545 19.81 14.36 0.81
C PRO A 545 20.27 15.80 1.02
N GLN A 546 19.37 16.70 1.46
CA GLN A 546 19.69 18.11 1.66
C GLN A 546 20.59 18.32 2.88
N GLU A 547 20.33 17.66 4.00
CA GLU A 547 21.14 17.73 5.21
C GLU A 547 22.54 17.13 4.99
N ILE A 548 22.61 15.97 4.34
CA ILE A 548 23.89 15.34 3.97
C ILE A 548 24.70 16.24 3.02
N LEU A 549 24.04 16.83 2.00
CA LEU A 549 24.69 17.76 1.08
C LEU A 549 25.26 18.98 1.81
N ALA A 550 24.49 19.60 2.73
CA ALA A 550 24.94 20.75 3.51
C ALA A 550 26.20 20.43 4.33
N LEU A 551 26.24 19.27 5.00
CA LEU A 551 27.40 18.84 5.78
C LEU A 551 28.61 18.51 4.88
N LEU A 552 28.41 17.86 3.73
CA LEU A 552 29.48 17.54 2.80
C LEU A 552 30.05 18.79 2.11
N GLN A 553 29.21 19.78 1.78
CA GLN A 553 29.66 21.08 1.25
C GLN A 553 30.53 21.82 2.29
N PHE A 554 30.13 21.82 3.55
CA PHE A 554 30.94 22.35 4.63
C PHE A 554 32.26 21.59 4.77
N CYS A 555 32.25 20.26 4.73
CA CYS A 555 33.48 19.44 4.79
C CYS A 555 34.44 19.68 3.61
N ASP A 556 33.91 20.05 2.44
CA ASP A 556 34.72 20.36 1.26
C ASP A 556 35.30 21.79 1.32
N ARG A 557 34.48 22.75 1.78
CA ARG A 557 34.87 24.17 1.88
C ARG A 557 34.53 24.77 3.24
N PRO A 558 35.27 24.43 4.30
CA PRO A 558 34.96 24.84 5.68
C PRO A 558 35.12 26.36 5.93
N HIS A 559 35.81 27.08 5.04
CA HIS A 559 35.98 28.52 5.13
C HIS A 559 34.81 29.31 4.47
N SER A 560 33.85 28.63 3.85
CA SER A 560 32.67 29.30 3.26
C SER A 560 31.64 29.62 4.34
N PRO A 561 31.31 30.92 4.53
CA PRO A 561 30.24 31.31 5.48
C PRO A 561 28.88 30.64 5.19
N ASP A 562 28.53 30.55 3.90
CA ASP A 562 27.23 29.96 3.49
C ASP A 562 27.18 28.46 3.80
N TYR A 563 28.24 27.71 3.53
CA TYR A 563 28.24 26.27 3.79
C TYR A 563 28.34 25.97 5.29
N LEU A 564 29.09 26.76 6.04
CA LEU A 564 29.12 26.64 7.51
C LEU A 564 27.74 26.94 8.09
N LYS A 565 27.07 28.01 7.62
CA LYS A 565 25.72 28.35 8.06
C LYS A 565 24.73 27.21 7.78
N ALA A 566 24.71 26.67 6.56
CA ALA A 566 23.84 25.56 6.17
C ALA A 566 24.08 24.30 7.03
N ALA A 567 25.34 24.00 7.32
CA ALA A 567 25.71 22.88 8.21
C ALA A 567 25.22 23.10 9.65
N LEU A 568 25.41 24.32 10.19
CA LEU A 568 24.93 24.69 11.53
C LEU A 568 23.41 24.65 11.62
N GLU A 569 22.67 25.09 10.56
CA GLU A 569 21.22 24.98 10.49
C GLU A 569 20.76 23.51 10.58
N ALA A 570 21.38 22.59 9.85
CA ALA A 570 21.09 21.17 9.92
C ALA A 570 21.35 20.61 11.34
N LEU A 571 22.44 20.99 11.99
CA LEU A 571 22.76 20.55 13.35
C LEU A 571 21.79 21.10 14.42
N VAL A 572 21.31 22.34 14.25
CA VAL A 572 20.27 22.93 15.12
C VAL A 572 18.93 22.23 14.92
N GLN A 573 18.52 21.99 13.69
CA GLN A 573 17.28 21.29 13.38
C GLN A 573 17.25 19.88 14.01
N ARG A 574 18.42 19.23 14.08
CA ARG A 574 18.60 17.93 14.72
C ARG A 574 18.83 17.99 16.23
N GLN A 575 18.77 19.17 16.83
CA GLN A 575 19.00 19.39 18.27
C GLN A 575 20.37 18.91 18.77
N LEU A 576 21.35 18.77 17.90
CA LEU A 576 22.72 18.41 18.25
C LEU A 576 23.49 19.59 18.85
N ILE A 577 23.14 20.78 18.46
CA ILE A 577 23.59 22.05 19.03
C ILE A 577 22.38 22.93 19.40
N PRO A 578 22.48 23.76 20.44
CA PRO A 578 21.39 24.65 20.81
C PRO A 578 21.21 25.78 19.79
N THR A 579 20.00 26.34 19.76
CA THR A 579 19.68 27.50 18.93
C THR A 579 20.52 28.69 19.33
N GLN A 580 21.16 29.36 18.39
CA GLN A 580 22.06 30.51 18.58
C GLN A 580 22.11 31.36 17.29
N ASP A 581 22.77 32.50 17.32
CA ASP A 581 22.91 33.35 16.12
C ASP A 581 23.89 32.71 15.11
N LEU A 582 23.32 31.95 14.18
CA LEU A 582 24.10 31.23 13.14
C LEU A 582 24.77 32.18 12.15
N ASN A 583 24.22 33.38 11.93
CA ASN A 583 24.84 34.37 11.04
C ASN A 583 26.12 34.93 11.67
N ALA A 584 26.09 35.23 12.95
CA ALA A 584 27.28 35.69 13.67
C ALA A 584 28.39 34.62 13.69
N LEU A 585 28.02 33.34 13.94
CA LEU A 585 28.99 32.24 13.95
C LEU A 585 29.60 31.95 12.56
N ALA A 586 28.80 32.05 11.52
CA ALA A 586 29.22 31.75 10.16
C ALA A 586 29.99 32.91 9.50
N SER A 587 29.92 34.13 10.04
CA SER A 587 30.56 35.30 9.46
C SER A 587 32.12 35.18 9.39
N LEU A 588 32.70 34.56 10.41
CA LEU A 588 34.16 34.33 10.52
C LEU A 588 34.43 32.85 10.81
N PRO A 589 34.37 31.97 9.78
CA PRO A 589 34.48 30.52 9.98
C PRO A 589 35.78 30.07 10.66
N GLU A 590 36.90 30.75 10.37
CA GLU A 590 38.18 30.40 10.97
C GLU A 590 38.23 30.71 12.46
N GLU A 591 37.72 31.85 12.89
CA GLU A 591 37.63 32.22 14.31
C GLU A 591 36.64 31.34 15.09
N PHE A 592 35.54 30.95 14.43
CA PHE A 592 34.61 30.01 15.01
C PHE A 592 35.21 28.60 15.19
N LEU A 593 35.89 28.09 14.17
CA LEU A 593 36.45 26.74 14.21
C LEU A 593 37.74 26.65 15.01
N TYR A 594 38.62 27.64 14.89
CA TYR A 594 39.99 27.65 15.46
C TYR A 594 40.28 29.02 16.07
N PRO A 595 39.67 29.34 17.22
CA PRO A 595 39.91 30.66 17.85
C PRO A 595 41.42 30.86 18.17
N GLY A 596 41.93 32.00 17.81
CA GLY A 596 43.31 32.38 18.07
C GLY A 596 43.57 32.55 19.57
N PRO A 597 44.86 32.53 20.02
CA PRO A 597 45.20 32.68 21.43
C PRO A 597 44.80 34.03 22.06
N LEU A 598 44.51 35.04 21.23
CA LEU A 598 44.06 36.38 21.62
C LEU A 598 42.55 36.62 21.44
N ALA A 599 41.84 35.62 20.94
CA ALA A 599 40.39 35.74 20.75
C ALA A 599 39.65 35.68 22.09
N GLU A 600 38.54 36.38 22.19
CA GLU A 600 37.62 36.27 23.38
C GLU A 600 37.21 34.81 23.58
N SER A 601 37.09 34.39 24.85
CA SER A 601 36.69 33.01 25.15
C SER A 601 35.30 32.75 24.66
N GLN A 602 35.13 31.79 23.74
CA GLN A 602 33.83 31.35 23.25
C GLN A 602 32.97 30.78 24.37
N THR A 603 31.68 31.03 24.33
CA THR A 603 30.71 30.42 25.26
C THR A 603 30.72 28.90 25.13
N GLU A 604 30.30 28.20 26.18
CA GLU A 604 30.26 26.72 26.18
C GLU A 604 29.39 26.15 25.02
N THR A 605 28.32 26.84 24.67
CA THR A 605 27.40 26.50 23.57
C THR A 605 28.14 26.59 22.21
N VAL A 606 28.86 27.68 21.98
CA VAL A 606 29.66 27.89 20.76
C VAL A 606 30.81 26.87 20.69
N GLN A 607 31.49 26.61 21.82
CA GLN A 607 32.56 25.59 21.86
C GLN A 607 32.04 24.17 21.52
N LYS A 608 30.82 23.82 21.96
CA LYS A 608 30.18 22.56 21.63
C LYS A 608 29.93 22.45 20.13
N ALA A 609 29.38 23.49 19.50
CA ALA A 609 29.14 23.55 18.06
C ALA A 609 30.46 23.46 17.28
N ALA A 610 31.47 24.22 17.66
CA ALA A 610 32.80 24.21 17.02
C ALA A 610 33.50 22.83 17.15
N ARG A 611 33.40 22.18 18.31
CA ARG A 611 33.93 20.81 18.51
C ARG A 611 33.25 19.80 17.56
N LEU A 612 31.94 19.88 17.39
CA LEU A 612 31.19 18.99 16.47
C LEU A 612 31.61 19.25 15.02
N CYS A 613 31.68 20.50 14.59
CA CYS A 613 32.17 20.87 13.24
C CYS A 613 33.60 20.38 12.97
N ARG A 614 34.53 20.54 13.92
CA ARG A 614 35.90 20.00 13.80
C ARG A 614 35.93 18.47 13.72
N SER A 615 35.05 17.78 14.43
CA SER A 615 34.87 16.32 14.34
C SER A 615 34.47 15.89 12.92
N LEU A 616 33.56 16.62 12.28
CA LEU A 616 33.15 16.36 10.89
C LEU A 616 34.30 16.56 9.91
N LEU A 617 35.08 17.65 10.07
CA LEU A 617 36.27 17.91 9.24
C LEU A 617 37.36 16.83 9.40
N ARG A 618 37.55 16.35 10.63
CA ARG A 618 38.48 15.25 10.91
C ARG A 618 38.01 13.95 10.25
N ALA A 619 36.74 13.61 10.36
CA ALA A 619 36.15 12.44 9.72
C ALA A 619 36.33 12.47 8.20
N ARG A 620 36.23 13.66 7.56
CA ARG A 620 36.50 13.86 6.13
C ARG A 620 37.92 13.47 5.73
N LEU A 621 38.90 13.65 6.60
CA LEU A 621 40.28 13.31 6.35
C LEU A 621 40.64 11.85 6.65
N GLU A 622 39.92 11.24 7.60
CA GLU A 622 40.22 9.90 8.10
C GLU A 622 39.37 8.80 7.40
N LEU A 623 38.18 9.12 6.88
CA LEU A 623 37.27 8.13 6.29
C LEU A 623 37.33 8.12 4.75
N PRO A 624 37.16 6.93 4.14
CA PRO A 624 36.95 6.81 2.70
C PRO A 624 35.65 7.53 2.28
N LEU A 625 35.66 8.11 1.08
CA LEU A 625 34.49 8.89 0.58
C LEU A 625 33.16 8.12 0.60
N TYR A 626 33.19 6.83 0.27
CA TYR A 626 31.98 6.00 0.25
C TYR A 626 31.35 5.77 1.64
N GLN A 627 32.07 5.98 2.72
CA GLN A 627 31.60 5.86 4.10
C GLN A 627 31.10 7.18 4.67
N LEU A 628 31.37 8.31 4.04
CA LEU A 628 31.04 9.63 4.61
C LEU A 628 29.54 9.82 4.77
N ILE A 629 28.71 9.40 3.80
CA ILE A 629 27.26 9.55 3.88
C ILE A 629 26.71 8.77 5.08
N SER A 630 27.08 7.52 5.25
CA SER A 630 26.64 6.69 6.39
C SER A 630 27.18 7.23 7.73
N PHE A 631 28.42 7.73 7.78
CA PHE A 631 28.95 8.38 8.98
C PHE A 631 28.18 9.65 9.34
N LEU A 632 27.86 10.51 8.38
CA LEU A 632 27.08 11.73 8.61
C LEU A 632 25.66 11.39 9.06
N ALA A 633 25.05 10.34 8.50
CA ALA A 633 23.72 9.85 8.91
C ALA A 633 23.69 9.43 10.39
N LEU A 634 24.73 8.70 10.84
CA LEU A 634 24.88 8.33 12.25
C LEU A 634 25.14 9.57 13.14
N THR A 635 25.93 10.53 12.67
CA THR A 635 26.24 11.77 13.40
C THR A 635 25.00 12.65 13.56
N LEU A 636 24.10 12.69 12.56
CA LEU A 636 22.84 13.42 12.61
C LEU A 636 21.76 12.73 13.45
N ASN A 637 22.10 11.59 14.06
CA ASN A 637 21.22 10.81 14.90
C ASN A 637 19.90 10.44 14.20
N TYR A 638 20.03 10.00 12.95
CA TYR A 638 18.89 9.59 12.13
C TYR A 638 18.19 8.38 12.74
N ASP A 639 16.88 8.35 12.62
CA ASP A 639 16.09 7.16 12.95
C ASP A 639 16.28 6.04 11.92
N GLN A 640 15.69 4.88 12.17
CA GLN A 640 15.88 3.69 11.31
C GLN A 640 15.45 3.92 9.85
N ALA A 641 14.39 4.69 9.59
CA ALA A 641 13.93 5.03 8.24
C ALA A 641 14.85 6.03 7.55
N GLU A 642 15.31 7.02 8.30
CA GLU A 642 16.26 8.01 7.82
C GLU A 642 17.62 7.36 7.52
N LEU A 643 18.09 6.41 8.38
CA LEU A 643 19.30 5.62 8.12
C LEU A 643 19.17 4.78 6.84
N ALA A 644 18.07 4.04 6.69
CA ALA A 644 17.80 3.28 5.48
C ALA A 644 17.73 4.19 4.23
N THR A 645 17.19 5.41 4.39
CA THR A 645 17.13 6.41 3.33
C THR A 645 18.53 6.95 3.00
N ALA A 646 19.39 7.15 4.00
CA ALA A 646 20.77 7.55 3.80
C ALA A 646 21.61 6.45 3.11
N ASP A 647 21.37 5.18 3.45
CA ASP A 647 22.02 4.05 2.77
C ASP A 647 21.59 3.95 1.30
N LYS A 648 20.29 4.10 1.00
CA LYS A 648 19.77 4.21 -0.37
C LYS A 648 20.39 5.40 -1.11
N LEU A 649 20.58 6.54 -0.42
CA LEU A 649 21.26 7.71 -0.99
C LEU A 649 22.71 7.43 -1.30
N ALA A 650 23.45 6.80 -0.38
CA ALA A 650 24.85 6.43 -0.56
C ALA A 650 25.03 5.49 -1.76
N GLU A 651 24.18 4.47 -1.88
CA GLU A 651 24.17 3.55 -3.01
C GLU A 651 23.91 4.30 -4.33
N ARG A 652 22.90 5.17 -4.36
CA ARG A 652 22.55 5.95 -5.56
C ARG A 652 23.68 6.89 -6.00
N VAL A 653 24.31 7.58 -5.04
CA VAL A 653 25.46 8.45 -5.30
C VAL A 653 26.63 7.62 -5.84
N ASN A 654 26.94 6.47 -5.24
CA ASN A 654 28.01 5.59 -5.70
C ASN A 654 27.79 5.10 -7.14
N GLN A 655 26.54 4.77 -7.52
CA GLN A 655 26.21 4.39 -8.90
C GLN A 655 26.41 5.54 -9.89
N GLN A 656 26.07 6.79 -9.50
CA GLN A 656 26.23 7.97 -10.37
C GLN A 656 27.69 8.39 -10.55
N ILE A 657 28.55 8.21 -9.53
CA ILE A 657 29.96 8.55 -9.58
C ILE A 657 30.86 7.39 -10.05
N ALA A 658 30.27 6.28 -10.49
CA ALA A 658 31.03 5.13 -11.02
C ALA A 658 32.03 5.61 -12.09
N GLY A 659 33.34 5.53 -11.76
CA GLY A 659 34.42 6.04 -12.59
C GLY A 659 35.01 7.42 -12.19
N ASN A 660 34.36 8.18 -11.30
CA ASN A 660 34.89 9.46 -10.76
C ASN A 660 34.66 9.57 -9.25
N SER A 661 35.36 8.76 -8.47
CA SER A 661 35.27 8.73 -7.00
C SER A 661 35.97 9.94 -6.37
N SER A 662 35.57 11.16 -6.72
CA SER A 662 36.05 12.40 -6.15
C SER A 662 34.98 13.09 -5.30
N MET A 663 35.38 13.95 -4.35
CA MET A 663 34.47 14.77 -3.56
C MET A 663 33.57 15.66 -4.45
N GLY A 664 34.20 16.27 -5.49
CA GLY A 664 33.45 17.07 -6.46
C GLY A 664 32.39 16.26 -7.22
N GLY A 665 32.70 15.02 -7.60
CA GLY A 665 31.74 14.10 -8.23
C GLY A 665 30.55 13.78 -7.28
N MET A 666 30.86 13.48 -6.02
CA MET A 666 29.86 13.20 -4.98
C MET A 666 28.93 14.42 -4.74
N LEU A 667 29.50 15.62 -4.59
CA LEU A 667 28.74 16.85 -4.40
C LEU A 667 27.87 17.18 -5.63
N SER A 668 28.38 16.96 -6.84
CA SER A 668 27.61 17.15 -8.06
C SER A 668 26.42 16.20 -8.16
N ALA A 669 26.63 14.91 -7.90
CA ALA A 669 25.58 13.90 -7.87
C ALA A 669 24.50 14.22 -6.80
N LEU A 670 24.93 14.57 -5.58
CA LEU A 670 24.00 14.97 -4.51
C LEU A 670 23.24 16.26 -4.85
N SER A 671 23.90 17.27 -5.43
CA SER A 671 23.23 18.51 -5.85
C SER A 671 22.18 18.25 -6.94
N GLU A 672 22.45 17.34 -7.87
CA GLU A 672 21.50 16.90 -8.87
C GLU A 672 20.29 16.20 -8.22
N ILE A 673 20.54 15.26 -7.28
CA ILE A 673 19.46 14.58 -6.53
C ILE A 673 18.61 15.60 -5.77
N VAL A 674 19.21 16.55 -5.08
CA VAL A 674 18.49 17.57 -4.30
C VAL A 674 17.69 18.52 -5.20
N SER A 675 18.22 18.91 -6.36
CA SER A 675 17.61 19.91 -7.24
C SER A 675 16.59 19.34 -8.22
N SER A 676 16.85 18.15 -8.78
CA SER A 676 16.06 17.56 -9.87
C SER A 676 15.22 16.38 -9.47
N GLU A 677 15.57 15.64 -8.42
CA GLU A 677 14.87 14.44 -8.01
C GLU A 677 14.05 14.66 -6.72
N ARG A 678 12.82 14.13 -6.72
CA ARG A 678 12.08 13.86 -5.49
C ARG A 678 12.66 12.56 -4.91
N PHE A 679 13.63 12.69 -4.02
CA PHE A 679 14.20 11.53 -3.35
C PHE A 679 13.23 11.05 -2.27
N GLU A 680 12.56 9.94 -2.53
CA GLU A 680 11.57 9.37 -1.63
C GLU A 680 12.26 8.64 -0.48
N PRO A 681 11.82 8.88 0.78
CA PRO A 681 12.33 8.15 1.93
C PRO A 681 12.05 6.65 1.80
N VAL A 682 12.87 5.84 2.45
CA VAL A 682 12.62 4.40 2.57
C VAL A 682 11.50 4.18 3.59
N GLU A 683 10.40 3.56 3.18
CA GLU A 683 9.35 3.15 4.10
C GLU A 683 9.88 2.01 4.99
N THR A 684 9.88 2.23 6.28
CA THR A 684 10.20 1.22 7.29
C THR A 684 8.94 0.61 7.88
N GLU A 685 9.10 -0.52 8.59
CA GLU A 685 8.01 -1.23 9.25
C GLU A 685 7.22 -0.36 10.24
N ASP A 686 7.82 0.71 10.78
CA ASP A 686 7.23 1.63 11.78
C ASP A 686 6.50 2.84 11.19
N SER A 687 6.34 2.92 9.85
CA SER A 687 5.73 4.10 9.19
C SER A 687 4.28 4.34 9.63
N GLU A 688 3.49 3.28 9.88
CA GLU A 688 2.10 3.40 10.33
C GLU A 688 2.00 3.96 11.75
N GLU A 689 2.91 3.60 12.66
CA GLU A 689 2.94 4.12 14.03
C GLU A 689 3.23 5.63 14.06
N ARG A 690 4.01 6.14 13.08
CA ARG A 690 4.28 7.58 12.96
C ARG A 690 3.05 8.40 12.63
N TYR A 691 2.12 7.84 11.84
CA TYR A 691 0.91 8.54 11.42
C TYR A 691 -0.18 8.54 12.50
N THR A 692 -0.14 7.58 13.43
CA THR A 692 -1.19 7.37 14.44
C THR A 692 -0.73 7.70 15.87
N ARG A 693 0.39 8.41 16.04
CA ARG A 693 0.93 8.78 17.36
C ARG A 693 -0.08 9.60 18.17
N ARG A 694 -0.14 9.32 19.45
CA ARG A 694 -0.89 10.13 20.41
C ARG A 694 -0.21 11.49 20.57
N GLY A 695 -0.99 12.53 20.85
CA GLY A 695 -0.48 13.90 20.92
C GLY A 695 -0.23 14.56 19.55
N GLN A 696 -0.59 13.89 18.48
CA GLN A 696 -0.32 14.33 17.12
C GLN A 696 -1.61 14.54 16.33
N LEU A 697 -1.67 15.66 15.61
CA LEU A 697 -2.64 15.93 14.55
C LEU A 697 -2.00 15.61 13.20
N THR A 698 -2.45 14.55 12.55
CA THR A 698 -1.90 14.08 11.29
C THR A 698 -2.74 14.58 10.11
N ILE A 699 -2.13 15.24 9.13
CA ILE A 699 -2.77 15.58 7.86
C ILE A 699 -2.34 14.54 6.82
N ILE A 700 -3.31 13.81 6.28
CA ILE A 700 -3.06 12.68 5.37
C ILE A 700 -4.18 12.58 4.33
N THR A 701 -3.89 12.03 3.15
CA THR A 701 -4.93 11.77 2.16
C THR A 701 -5.81 10.59 2.57
N MET A 702 -7.08 10.63 2.17
CA MET A 702 -8.04 9.55 2.43
C MET A 702 -7.55 8.18 1.92
N HIS A 703 -6.80 8.14 0.79
CA HIS A 703 -6.20 6.91 0.27
C HIS A 703 -5.12 6.34 1.20
N LYS A 704 -4.19 7.18 1.66
CA LYS A 704 -3.12 6.75 2.59
C LYS A 704 -3.64 6.41 3.99
N ALA A 705 -4.83 6.89 4.34
CA ALA A 705 -5.49 6.56 5.62
C ALA A 705 -6.05 5.13 5.66
N LYS A 706 -6.06 4.39 4.55
CA LYS A 706 -6.49 2.99 4.52
C LYS A 706 -5.58 2.14 5.42
N GLY A 707 -6.17 1.27 6.25
CA GLY A 707 -5.45 0.47 7.25
C GLY A 707 -5.31 1.15 8.61
N LEU A 708 -5.21 2.48 8.65
CA LEU A 708 -4.99 3.27 9.87
C LEU A 708 -6.29 3.57 10.62
N ASP A 709 -6.17 4.03 11.87
CA ASP A 709 -7.30 4.54 12.65
C ASP A 709 -6.86 5.54 13.75
N TRP A 710 -7.74 6.47 14.09
CA TRP A 710 -7.51 7.53 15.08
C TRP A 710 -8.70 7.68 16.00
N ASP A 711 -8.48 8.29 17.16
CA ASP A 711 -9.57 8.60 18.07
C ASP A 711 -10.53 9.62 17.42
N TYR A 712 -9.99 10.62 16.74
CA TYR A 712 -10.74 11.67 16.07
C TYR A 712 -10.34 11.80 14.61
N VAL A 713 -11.34 11.90 13.73
CA VAL A 713 -11.13 12.08 12.28
C VAL A 713 -11.91 13.30 11.80
N PHE A 714 -11.22 14.19 11.11
CA PHE A 714 -11.78 15.38 10.49
C PHE A 714 -11.84 15.19 8.97
N LEU A 715 -13.01 15.40 8.38
CA LEU A 715 -13.28 15.36 6.94
C LEU A 715 -13.74 16.74 6.48
N PRO A 716 -12.81 17.69 6.31
CA PRO A 716 -13.16 19.01 5.77
C PRO A 716 -13.40 18.93 4.26
N PHE A 717 -14.03 19.95 3.68
CA PHE A 717 -14.13 20.15 2.24
C PHE A 717 -14.91 19.05 1.48
N LEU A 718 -15.99 18.53 2.08
CA LEU A 718 -16.85 17.55 1.42
C LEU A 718 -17.74 18.21 0.37
N HIS A 719 -17.17 18.51 -0.80
CA HIS A 719 -17.86 19.13 -1.93
C HIS A 719 -18.06 18.14 -3.08
N GLU A 720 -19.11 18.33 -3.87
CA GLU A 720 -19.47 17.47 -5.00
C GLU A 720 -18.37 17.39 -6.08
N ASN A 721 -17.64 18.49 -6.30
CA ASN A 721 -16.52 18.51 -7.25
C ASN A 721 -15.30 17.68 -6.81
N LEU A 722 -15.26 17.24 -5.55
CA LEU A 722 -14.20 16.38 -4.98
C LEU A 722 -14.70 14.95 -4.77
N ILE A 723 -15.91 14.78 -4.20
CA ILE A 723 -16.53 13.49 -3.91
C ILE A 723 -18.03 13.55 -4.29
N PRO A 724 -18.47 12.80 -5.29
CA PRO A 724 -17.72 11.81 -6.08
C PRO A 724 -16.81 12.42 -7.14
N GLY A 725 -16.72 13.76 -7.22
CA GLY A 725 -15.96 14.46 -8.24
C GLY A 725 -16.66 14.50 -9.60
N ARG A 726 -16.09 15.28 -10.50
CA ARG A 726 -16.53 15.32 -11.89
C ARG A 726 -15.58 14.51 -12.75
N PHE A 727 -16.13 13.55 -13.46
CA PHE A 727 -15.40 12.84 -14.49
C PHE A 727 -15.43 13.71 -15.76
N TRP A 728 -14.32 14.30 -16.12
CA TRP A 728 -14.24 15.31 -17.19
C TRP A 728 -12.96 15.14 -18.01
N VAL A 729 -13.04 15.56 -19.26
CA VAL A 729 -11.89 15.56 -20.17
C VAL A 729 -11.16 16.89 -20.04
N PRO A 730 -9.83 16.89 -19.84
CA PRO A 730 -9.06 18.11 -19.81
C PRO A 730 -9.26 18.95 -21.09
N PRO A 731 -9.52 20.27 -21.01
CA PRO A 731 -9.78 21.10 -22.19
C PRO A 731 -8.70 21.00 -23.25
N GLN A 732 -7.43 20.84 -22.84
CA GLN A 732 -6.30 20.73 -23.75
C GLN A 732 -6.32 19.45 -24.60
N SER A 733 -7.00 18.37 -24.16
CA SER A 733 -7.09 17.07 -24.86
C SER A 733 -8.45 16.84 -25.56
N GLN A 734 -9.42 17.78 -25.44
CA GLN A 734 -10.76 17.62 -26.03
C GLN A 734 -10.77 17.53 -27.56
N PHE A 735 -9.68 17.91 -28.23
CA PHE A 735 -9.55 17.70 -29.66
C PHE A 735 -9.57 16.23 -30.10
N LEU A 736 -9.39 15.28 -29.15
CA LEU A 736 -9.55 13.84 -29.37
C LEU A 736 -10.99 13.36 -29.14
N GLY A 737 -11.84 14.16 -28.52
CA GLY A 737 -13.23 13.82 -28.18
C GLY A 737 -13.57 14.09 -26.70
N ASP A 738 -14.80 13.74 -26.31
CA ASP A 738 -15.28 13.89 -24.94
C ASP A 738 -14.95 12.68 -24.06
N PHE A 739 -13.74 12.14 -24.21
CA PHE A 739 -13.21 11.02 -23.46
C PHE A 739 -11.68 11.12 -23.33
N THR A 740 -11.07 10.33 -22.44
CA THR A 740 -9.61 10.16 -22.40
C THR A 740 -9.22 8.78 -22.90
N LEU A 741 -8.13 8.69 -23.70
CA LEU A 741 -7.66 7.44 -24.27
C LEU A 741 -7.30 6.41 -23.19
N SER A 742 -6.71 6.87 -22.07
CA SER A 742 -6.29 6.04 -20.95
C SER A 742 -7.46 5.30 -20.28
N GLU A 743 -8.54 6.01 -19.98
CA GLU A 743 -9.70 5.41 -19.31
C GLU A 743 -10.51 4.49 -20.24
N VAL A 744 -10.62 4.85 -21.52
CA VAL A 744 -11.25 3.97 -22.53
C VAL A 744 -10.46 2.67 -22.66
N ALA A 745 -9.13 2.76 -22.81
CA ALA A 745 -8.27 1.59 -22.91
C ALA A 745 -8.38 0.68 -21.67
N ARG A 746 -8.36 1.27 -20.46
CA ARG A 746 -8.53 0.51 -19.20
C ARG A 746 -9.86 -0.23 -19.18
N ALA A 747 -10.96 0.43 -19.50
CA ALA A 747 -12.29 -0.19 -19.53
C ALA A 747 -12.37 -1.33 -20.55
N GLN A 748 -11.81 -1.15 -21.73
CA GLN A 748 -11.77 -2.17 -22.78
C GLN A 748 -10.94 -3.40 -22.36
N ILE A 749 -9.77 -3.18 -21.75
CA ILE A 749 -8.92 -4.25 -21.21
C ILE A 749 -9.67 -5.04 -20.14
N ARG A 750 -10.31 -4.34 -19.19
CA ARG A 750 -11.06 -4.99 -18.09
C ARG A 750 -12.27 -5.77 -18.60
N ALA A 751 -13.01 -5.23 -19.56
CA ALA A 751 -14.14 -5.95 -20.17
C ALA A 751 -13.69 -7.27 -20.83
N ALA A 752 -12.58 -7.23 -21.55
CA ALA A 752 -12.00 -8.44 -22.15
C ALA A 752 -11.52 -9.45 -21.09
N LEU A 753 -10.86 -8.99 -20.02
CA LEU A 753 -10.43 -9.83 -18.89
C LEU A 753 -11.60 -10.46 -18.12
N HIS A 754 -12.70 -9.74 -17.99
CA HIS A 754 -13.90 -10.26 -17.33
C HIS A 754 -14.71 -11.23 -18.19
N GLY A 755 -14.27 -11.48 -19.43
CA GLY A 755 -14.94 -12.39 -20.35
C GLY A 755 -16.28 -11.83 -20.89
N GLU A 756 -16.40 -10.50 -21.02
CA GLU A 756 -17.54 -9.89 -21.70
C GLU A 756 -17.60 -10.35 -23.15
N SER A 757 -18.79 -10.65 -23.66
CA SER A 757 -18.98 -11.19 -25.02
C SER A 757 -18.49 -10.25 -26.14
N THR A 758 -18.41 -8.95 -25.83
CA THR A 758 -17.95 -7.91 -26.77
C THR A 758 -17.15 -6.86 -26.00
N ILE A 759 -16.04 -6.42 -26.57
CA ILE A 759 -15.28 -5.29 -26.03
C ILE A 759 -16.11 -4.01 -26.25
N PRO A 760 -16.33 -3.18 -25.21
CA PRO A 760 -17.17 -2.00 -25.30
C PRO A 760 -16.61 -0.97 -26.31
N ASP A 761 -17.50 -0.27 -27.00
CA ASP A 761 -17.12 0.88 -27.82
C ASP A 761 -16.64 2.05 -26.92
N VAL A 762 -16.13 3.13 -27.55
CA VAL A 762 -15.57 4.27 -26.82
C VAL A 762 -16.57 4.89 -25.83
N THR A 763 -17.84 5.02 -26.23
CA THR A 763 -18.89 5.64 -25.42
C THR A 763 -19.25 4.75 -24.23
N GLN A 764 -19.41 3.46 -24.46
CA GLN A 764 -19.70 2.47 -23.43
C GLN A 764 -18.51 2.35 -22.45
N ALA A 765 -17.28 2.26 -22.97
CA ALA A 765 -16.06 2.19 -22.17
C ALA A 765 -15.89 3.44 -21.28
N TRP A 766 -16.18 4.63 -21.83
CA TRP A 766 -16.12 5.89 -21.08
C TRP A 766 -17.16 5.94 -19.96
N GLU A 767 -18.41 5.51 -20.19
CA GLU A 767 -19.43 5.42 -19.14
C GLU A 767 -19.09 4.36 -18.09
N GLN A 768 -18.51 3.21 -18.46
CA GLN A 768 -18.01 2.22 -17.50
C GLN A 768 -16.89 2.80 -16.62
N ALA A 769 -15.90 3.48 -17.22
CA ALA A 769 -14.82 4.14 -16.49
C ALA A 769 -15.35 5.20 -15.51
N LYS A 770 -16.32 6.01 -15.94
CA LYS A 770 -16.99 7.00 -15.10
C LYS A 770 -17.72 6.35 -13.91
N HIS A 771 -18.45 5.27 -14.13
CA HIS A 771 -19.12 4.52 -13.08
C HIS A 771 -18.14 3.93 -12.07
N LEU A 772 -17.03 3.35 -12.53
CA LEU A 772 -15.98 2.83 -11.68
C LEU A 772 -15.38 3.93 -10.79
N LYS A 773 -15.04 5.07 -11.38
CA LYS A 773 -14.46 6.22 -10.68
C LYS A 773 -15.38 6.78 -9.60
N ILE A 774 -16.63 7.04 -9.94
CA ILE A 774 -17.63 7.55 -8.99
C ILE A 774 -17.84 6.55 -7.84
N SER A 775 -17.90 5.25 -8.14
CA SER A 775 -18.05 4.19 -7.13
C SER A 775 -16.85 4.16 -6.19
N GLU A 776 -15.65 4.33 -6.71
CA GLU A 776 -14.41 4.36 -5.92
C GLU A 776 -14.35 5.59 -5.01
N GLU A 777 -14.75 6.78 -5.47
CA GLU A 777 -14.80 7.98 -4.64
C GLU A 777 -15.78 7.86 -3.47
N TYR A 778 -16.93 7.21 -3.69
CA TYR A 778 -17.86 6.93 -2.60
C TYR A 778 -17.31 5.88 -1.61
N ARG A 779 -16.61 4.85 -2.10
CA ARG A 779 -15.92 3.89 -1.21
C ARG A 779 -14.81 4.58 -0.42
N LEU A 780 -14.11 5.54 -1.02
CA LEU A 780 -13.11 6.34 -0.34
C LEU A 780 -13.68 7.16 0.83
N LEU A 781 -14.85 7.79 0.63
CA LEU A 781 -15.56 8.48 1.72
C LEU A 781 -15.97 7.50 2.84
N TYR A 782 -16.49 6.33 2.49
CA TYR A 782 -16.86 5.28 3.45
C TYR A 782 -15.64 4.80 4.24
N VAL A 783 -14.49 4.58 3.58
CA VAL A 783 -13.23 4.25 4.23
C VAL A 783 -12.83 5.36 5.20
N ALA A 784 -12.86 6.63 4.78
CA ALA A 784 -12.49 7.78 5.60
C ALA A 784 -13.36 7.88 6.87
N MET A 785 -14.69 7.73 6.75
CA MET A 785 -15.61 7.75 7.89
C MET A 785 -15.30 6.64 8.91
N THR A 786 -14.93 5.45 8.44
CA THR A 786 -14.66 4.27 9.27
C THR A 786 -13.25 4.23 9.86
N ARG A 787 -12.44 5.30 9.69
CA ARG A 787 -11.12 5.44 10.37
C ARG A 787 -11.24 5.96 11.80
N ALA A 788 -12.35 6.60 12.13
CA ALA A 788 -12.56 7.19 13.44
C ALA A 788 -13.02 6.16 14.48
N LYS A 789 -12.49 6.28 15.70
CA LYS A 789 -12.92 5.50 16.87
C LYS A 789 -14.04 6.20 17.63
N ARG A 790 -13.89 7.49 17.98
CA ARG A 790 -14.75 8.19 18.91
C ARG A 790 -15.46 9.40 18.36
N LEU A 791 -14.90 10.05 17.32
CA LEU A 791 -15.49 11.23 16.66
C LEU A 791 -15.18 11.28 15.18
N VAL A 792 -16.21 11.49 14.36
CA VAL A 792 -16.09 11.97 12.97
C VAL A 792 -16.62 13.39 12.90
N TRP A 793 -15.77 14.32 12.53
CA TRP A 793 -16.10 15.71 12.24
C TRP A 793 -16.14 15.90 10.72
N MET A 794 -17.24 16.39 10.17
CA MET A 794 -17.46 16.54 8.74
C MET A 794 -17.92 17.94 8.39
N SER A 795 -17.39 18.53 7.31
CA SER A 795 -17.87 19.82 6.85
C SER A 795 -17.95 19.94 5.34
N ALA A 796 -18.90 20.77 4.92
CA ALA A 796 -19.04 21.23 3.55
C ALA A 796 -19.30 22.75 3.60
N ALA A 797 -18.31 23.55 3.26
CA ALA A 797 -18.42 25.01 3.23
C ALA A 797 -19.31 25.47 2.07
N GLN A 798 -20.04 26.59 2.24
CA GLN A 798 -20.86 27.16 1.18
C GLN A 798 -20.01 27.68 0.01
N LYS A 799 -18.81 28.22 0.31
CA LYS A 799 -17.84 28.70 -0.67
C LYS A 799 -16.52 27.98 -0.51
N ALA A 800 -16.01 27.45 -1.61
CA ALA A 800 -14.72 26.78 -1.71
C ALA A 800 -14.06 27.08 -3.05
N PRO A 801 -12.74 26.87 -3.20
CA PRO A 801 -12.07 27.04 -4.48
C PRO A 801 -12.51 25.94 -5.46
N PHE A 802 -12.64 26.30 -6.72
CA PHE A 802 -12.86 25.29 -7.76
C PHE A 802 -11.63 24.38 -7.92
N THR A 803 -10.44 24.93 -7.85
CA THR A 803 -9.17 24.19 -7.84
C THR A 803 -8.30 24.64 -6.67
N TRP A 804 -7.66 23.70 -5.99
CA TRP A 804 -6.76 23.97 -4.86
C TRP A 804 -5.37 24.50 -5.26
N SER A 805 -5.14 24.77 -6.55
CA SER A 805 -3.99 25.55 -7.03
C SER A 805 -4.16 27.05 -6.80
N LYS A 806 -5.40 27.51 -6.61
CA LYS A 806 -5.78 28.92 -6.32
C LYS A 806 -6.81 28.93 -5.19
N PRO A 807 -6.40 28.70 -3.94
CA PRO A 807 -7.31 28.54 -2.80
C PRO A 807 -8.13 29.79 -2.49
N ASP A 808 -7.62 30.99 -2.82
CA ASP A 808 -8.32 32.27 -2.57
C ASP A 808 -9.46 32.55 -3.54
N ASN A 809 -9.55 31.81 -4.67
CA ASN A 809 -10.65 31.98 -5.62
C ASN A 809 -11.89 31.20 -5.16
N LEU A 810 -12.61 31.76 -4.19
CA LEU A 810 -13.80 31.16 -3.59
C LEU A 810 -15.03 31.30 -4.46
N GLN A 811 -15.72 30.19 -4.70
CA GLN A 811 -16.98 30.13 -5.45
C GLN A 811 -18.00 29.32 -4.63
N GLU A 812 -19.28 29.51 -4.91
CA GLU A 812 -20.31 28.64 -4.36
C GLU A 812 -20.09 27.20 -4.86
N GLN A 813 -20.04 26.25 -3.92
CA GLN A 813 -19.84 24.83 -4.20
C GLN A 813 -20.94 24.00 -3.58
N ALA A 814 -21.49 23.09 -4.37
CA ALA A 814 -22.44 22.10 -3.87
C ALA A 814 -21.74 21.12 -2.89
N PRO A 815 -22.38 20.77 -1.78
CA PRO A 815 -21.86 19.74 -0.88
C PRO A 815 -21.88 18.38 -1.56
N CYS A 816 -20.98 17.48 -1.14
CA CYS A 816 -21.04 16.06 -1.51
C CYS A 816 -22.47 15.50 -1.27
N PRO A 817 -23.10 14.81 -2.22
CA PRO A 817 -24.52 14.42 -2.15
C PRO A 817 -24.93 13.64 -0.90
N VAL A 818 -23.97 12.90 -0.31
CA VAL A 818 -24.18 12.15 0.95
C VAL A 818 -24.33 13.10 2.15
N PHE A 819 -23.67 14.26 2.14
CA PHE A 819 -23.62 15.16 3.28
C PHE A 819 -24.99 15.76 3.65
N PRO A 820 -25.81 16.31 2.73
CA PRO A 820 -27.18 16.72 3.03
C PRO A 820 -28.08 15.57 3.48
N ALA A 821 -27.84 14.36 2.99
CA ALA A 821 -28.60 13.17 3.40
C ALA A 821 -28.27 12.79 4.86
N LEU A 822 -26.99 12.82 5.26
CA LEU A 822 -26.56 12.63 6.65
C LEU A 822 -27.18 13.68 7.58
N LYS A 823 -27.23 14.96 7.18
CA LYS A 823 -27.86 16.01 7.97
C LYS A 823 -29.35 15.78 8.23
N ARG A 824 -30.05 15.22 7.24
CA ARG A 824 -31.47 14.87 7.40
C ARG A 824 -31.69 13.64 8.28
N GLN A 825 -30.79 12.65 8.18
CA GLN A 825 -30.91 11.40 8.95
C GLN A 825 -30.49 11.59 10.41
N PHE A 826 -29.50 12.46 10.67
CA PHE A 826 -28.92 12.71 12.00
C PHE A 826 -29.02 14.22 12.35
N PRO A 827 -30.23 14.77 12.52
CA PRO A 827 -30.41 16.20 12.79
C PRO A 827 -29.78 16.63 14.11
N GLU A 828 -29.71 15.75 15.09
CA GLU A 828 -29.06 15.97 16.37
C GLU A 828 -27.53 16.14 16.22
N CYS A 829 -26.92 15.64 15.16
CA CYS A 829 -25.50 15.77 14.87
C CYS A 829 -25.14 17.06 14.09
N VAL A 830 -26.15 17.84 13.66
CA VAL A 830 -25.93 19.12 12.95
C VAL A 830 -25.55 20.19 13.97
N MET A 831 -24.38 20.80 13.74
CA MET A 831 -23.87 21.86 14.63
C MET A 831 -24.39 23.23 14.21
N ASN A 832 -25.01 23.93 15.16
CA ASN A 832 -25.60 25.23 14.90
C ASN A 832 -24.55 26.35 15.18
N LEU A 833 -24.03 26.93 14.10
CA LEU A 833 -22.98 27.96 14.16
C LEU A 833 -23.41 29.26 14.85
N ALA A 834 -24.73 29.56 14.92
CA ALA A 834 -25.23 30.76 15.58
C ALA A 834 -25.11 30.76 17.12
N VAL A 835 -24.91 29.59 17.75
CA VAL A 835 -24.79 29.42 19.19
C VAL A 835 -23.33 29.54 19.64
N MET A 836 -22.36 29.15 18.79
CA MET A 836 -20.93 29.16 19.10
C MET A 836 -20.33 30.57 19.16
N THR A 837 -20.85 31.53 18.40
CA THR A 837 -20.44 32.95 18.45
C THR A 837 -20.87 33.70 19.72
N LYS A 838 -21.63 33.09 20.61
CA LYS A 838 -22.05 33.69 21.89
C LYS A 838 -21.27 33.19 23.10
N GLN A 839 -20.39 32.20 22.95
CA GLN A 839 -19.54 31.63 24.02
C GLN A 839 -18.05 31.97 23.87
N ALA A 840 -17.66 32.61 22.77
CA ALA A 840 -16.36 33.25 22.55
C ALA A 840 -16.51 34.76 22.78
#